data_474788750259d1c3f540e2d038730518
#
_entry.id   474788750259d1c3f540e2d038730518
#
_cell.length_a   1.000
_cell.length_b   1.000
_cell.length_c   1.000
_cell.angle_alpha   90.00
_cell.angle_beta   90.00
_cell.angle_gamma   90.00
#
_symmetry.space_group_name_H-M   'P 1'
#
loop_
_entity.id
_entity.type
_entity.pdbx_description
1 polymer ?
#
loop_
_entity_poly.entity_id
_entity_poly.type
_entity_poly.pdbx_seq_one_letter_code
_entity_poly.pdbx_strand_id
1 'polypeptide(L)'
;MSARPRPPAGRHPRALRSLATVPGGRRGKWLVLAAWLLIVMALGPLAGKLGEVEDSSANAFLPGKAESAQVNTELEKFRGQDEIIPAVAVYSRDDARTTRADAAKAGADRTALASLVPEGQKIAGPLPSDDGKALMLVVPLTTGSDDFTADLEKVRDVAAADAPSGLDVAVGGPAGSLIDSIEVFGDLDTTLMLATGAVVTVLLLITYRSPVLWLFPALSVGFAAVLTQVVTYLLAKYASLPVDPQSAGILMVLVFGVGTDYALLLIARYREELHRHEDRHEAMRLALRRSGPAVIASAGTIAIGLACLALADINSSRSLGLVGAVGVVCALLAMITVLPALLAVTGRWVFWPFVPRYGTEPRAARTVWARIGGLLQRRPRWSWLMTVGVTAVLALSATGLTMGLTNEEMYQDKPESVVAQEKLSAHYPSGSSDPATVVVRTAARDEVRQAASAVDGVESVRPEDRTADGRLTTLSVVLDDAPDSEAAKKAVDRLRDAVHQVEDADALVGGTTAELLDTRRAAQSDLRTVIPVVLAVVLLVLIALLRSLVAPLLLLATVVLSFFGALGASHLIFTQLLDFPAMDNSLPLMGFVFLVALGIDYNIFLMTRVREEAALHGHTKGVLSGLASTGGVITSAGIVLAATFAVIATMPLVSMAQLGVLVGIGVLLDTFVVRTVLVPSLALDVGARVWWPSRLG
;
A
#
# COMPACT_ATOMS: atom_id res chain seq x y z
N MET A 1 28.13 54.86 -3.23
CA MET A 1 28.35 53.90 -2.12
C MET A 1 27.13 53.94 -1.23
N SER A 2 26.23 52.96 -1.40
CA SER A 2 25.02 52.82 -0.60
C SER A 2 25.02 51.42 -0.03
N ALA A 3 25.10 51.31 1.28
CA ALA A 3 25.18 50.06 2.03
C ALA A 3 23.86 49.31 1.95
N ARG A 4 23.88 48.06 1.46
CA ARG A 4 22.73 47.11 1.48
C ARG A 4 22.46 46.65 2.92
N PRO A 5 21.22 46.67 3.40
CA PRO A 5 20.89 46.13 4.72
C PRO A 5 21.02 44.60 4.72
N ARG A 6 21.69 44.07 5.75
CA ARG A 6 21.75 42.62 6.02
C ARG A 6 20.42 42.13 6.57
N PRO A 7 19.91 40.99 6.09
CA PRO A 7 18.71 40.39 6.68
C PRO A 7 18.98 39.85 8.07
N PRO A 8 17.99 39.82 8.99
CA PRO A 8 18.15 39.34 10.35
C PRO A 8 18.38 37.83 10.38
N ALA A 9 19.47 37.42 11.04
CA ALA A 9 19.83 36.03 11.24
C ALA A 9 18.92 35.38 12.29
N GLY A 10 17.99 34.53 11.87
CA GLY A 10 17.28 33.63 12.76
C GLY A 10 18.25 32.72 13.52
N ARG A 11 18.20 32.74 14.86
CA ARG A 11 19.04 31.96 15.75
C ARG A 11 18.58 30.51 15.80
N HIS A 12 19.01 29.66 14.84
CA HIS A 12 19.02 28.21 15.01
C HIS A 12 20.39 27.78 15.60
N PRO A 13 20.45 26.74 16.44
CA PRO A 13 21.70 26.32 17.07
C PRO A 13 22.75 25.97 16.01
N ARG A 14 23.91 26.56 16.14
CA ARG A 14 25.04 26.46 15.19
C ARG A 14 25.52 25.02 14.96
N ALA A 15 25.32 24.11 15.92
CA ALA A 15 25.74 22.73 15.87
C ALA A 15 24.98 21.90 14.82
N LEU A 16 23.65 22.03 14.72
CA LEU A 16 22.82 21.31 13.72
C LEU A 16 23.12 21.80 12.29
N ARG A 17 23.47 23.08 12.12
CA ARG A 17 23.88 23.65 10.82
C ARG A 17 25.20 23.11 10.30
N SER A 18 26.12 22.68 11.20
CA SER A 18 27.40 22.11 10.79
C SER A 18 27.27 20.64 10.36
N LEU A 19 26.47 19.84 11.06
CA LEU A 19 26.25 18.42 10.76
C LEU A 19 25.58 18.21 9.38
N ALA A 20 24.55 19.00 9.06
CA ALA A 20 23.83 18.92 7.77
C ALA A 20 24.72 19.20 6.54
N THR A 21 25.91 19.79 6.72
CA THR A 21 26.84 20.10 5.61
C THR A 21 28.04 19.16 5.54
N VAL A 22 28.18 18.24 6.47
CA VAL A 22 29.28 17.24 6.51
C VAL A 22 29.34 16.40 5.22
N PRO A 23 28.22 15.88 4.66
CA PRO A 23 28.26 15.05 3.46
C PRO A 23 28.85 15.75 2.23
N GLY A 24 28.66 17.08 2.10
CA GLY A 24 29.25 17.89 1.02
C GLY A 24 30.71 18.31 1.26
N GLY A 25 31.32 17.98 2.41
CA GLY A 25 32.66 18.36 2.77
C GLY A 25 33.76 17.52 2.10
N ARG A 26 34.99 18.09 1.99
CA ARG A 26 36.13 17.38 1.36
C ARG A 26 36.50 16.06 2.06
N ARG A 27 36.48 16.02 3.41
CA ARG A 27 36.72 14.80 4.20
C ARG A 27 35.43 14.12 4.64
N GLY A 28 34.39 14.89 4.93
CA GLY A 28 33.09 14.38 5.43
C GLY A 28 32.43 13.39 4.50
N LYS A 29 32.52 13.58 3.18
CA LYS A 29 31.97 12.65 2.18
C LYS A 29 32.50 11.22 2.33
N TRP A 30 33.81 11.04 2.58
CA TRP A 30 34.41 9.72 2.75
C TRP A 30 33.99 9.07 4.08
N LEU A 31 33.88 9.86 5.15
CA LEU A 31 33.37 9.37 6.44
C LEU A 31 31.92 8.90 6.33
N VAL A 32 31.07 9.65 5.62
CA VAL A 32 29.67 9.27 5.39
C VAL A 32 29.58 7.99 4.57
N LEU A 33 30.33 7.89 3.46
CA LEU A 33 30.31 6.69 2.61
C LEU A 33 30.86 5.46 3.35
N ALA A 34 31.95 5.62 4.12
CA ALA A 34 32.50 4.54 4.93
C ALA A 34 31.51 4.09 6.02
N ALA A 35 30.85 5.04 6.71
CA ALA A 35 29.84 4.70 7.71
C ALA A 35 28.65 3.92 7.11
N TRP A 36 28.14 4.35 5.97
CA TRP A 36 27.05 3.64 5.29
C TRP A 36 27.47 2.26 4.78
N LEU A 37 28.69 2.16 4.23
CA LEU A 37 29.21 0.85 3.81
C LEU A 37 29.35 -0.10 5.00
N LEU A 38 29.86 0.39 6.14
CA LEU A 38 29.93 -0.40 7.36
C LEU A 38 28.54 -0.81 7.88
N ILE A 39 27.56 0.09 7.85
CA ILE A 39 26.17 -0.21 8.24
C ILE A 39 25.63 -1.34 7.36
N VAL A 40 25.74 -1.22 6.04
CA VAL A 40 25.22 -2.23 5.11
C VAL A 40 25.99 -3.54 5.22
N MET A 41 27.30 -3.53 5.37
CA MET A 41 28.08 -4.76 5.56
C MET A 41 27.77 -5.47 6.89
N ALA A 42 27.61 -4.70 7.98
CA ALA A 42 27.37 -5.26 9.31
C ALA A 42 25.90 -5.71 9.50
N LEU A 43 24.96 -4.94 9.00
CA LEU A 43 23.53 -5.15 9.25
C LEU A 43 22.78 -5.70 8.03
N GLY A 44 23.36 -5.64 6.82
CA GLY A 44 22.73 -6.12 5.59
C GLY A 44 22.20 -7.56 5.65
N PRO A 45 22.90 -8.51 6.28
CA PRO A 45 22.37 -9.88 6.47
C PRO A 45 21.05 -9.94 7.26
N LEU A 46 20.76 -8.92 8.08
CA LEU A 46 19.48 -8.83 8.81
C LEU A 46 18.32 -8.38 7.91
N ALA A 47 18.61 -7.73 6.78
CA ALA A 47 17.58 -7.33 5.84
C ALA A 47 16.82 -8.54 5.26
N GLY A 48 17.55 -9.62 4.93
CA GLY A 48 16.95 -10.87 4.45
C GLY A 48 16.14 -11.65 5.49
N LYS A 49 16.13 -11.20 6.75
CA LYS A 49 15.36 -11.83 7.83
C LYS A 49 14.02 -11.16 8.10
N LEU A 50 13.61 -10.19 7.28
CA LEU A 50 12.34 -9.51 7.47
C LEU A 50 11.18 -10.51 7.36
N GLY A 51 11.20 -11.43 6.38
CA GLY A 51 10.19 -12.48 6.23
C GLY A 51 10.05 -13.42 7.43
N GLU A 52 11.10 -13.56 8.29
CA GLU A 52 11.00 -14.37 9.52
C GLU A 52 10.07 -13.74 10.59
N VAL A 53 9.74 -12.45 10.46
CA VAL A 53 8.94 -11.67 11.43
C VAL A 53 7.67 -11.10 10.82
N GLU A 54 7.40 -11.38 9.56
CA GLU A 54 6.16 -11.00 8.88
C GLU A 54 5.02 -11.90 9.36
N ASP A 55 3.89 -11.29 9.67
CA ASP A 55 2.67 -11.98 10.03
C ASP A 55 1.80 -12.18 8.79
N SER A 56 1.76 -13.41 8.29
CA SER A 56 0.93 -13.83 7.16
C SER A 56 -0.41 -14.44 7.59
N SER A 57 -0.71 -14.43 8.89
CA SER A 57 -1.98 -14.95 9.40
C SER A 57 -3.17 -14.10 8.92
N ALA A 58 -4.37 -14.69 8.88
CA ALA A 58 -5.59 -13.95 8.57
C ALA A 58 -5.77 -12.73 9.49
N ASN A 59 -5.36 -12.84 10.76
CA ASN A 59 -5.44 -11.76 11.74
C ASN A 59 -4.61 -10.52 11.38
N ALA A 60 -3.54 -10.66 10.57
CA ALA A 60 -2.76 -9.52 10.09
C ALA A 60 -3.57 -8.57 9.19
N PHE A 61 -4.62 -9.08 8.56
CA PHE A 61 -5.47 -8.32 7.63
C PHE A 61 -6.81 -7.90 8.26
N LEU A 62 -7.18 -8.49 9.38
CA LEU A 62 -8.43 -8.22 10.08
C LEU A 62 -8.33 -7.03 11.05
N PRO A 63 -9.47 -6.46 11.46
CA PRO A 63 -9.47 -5.48 12.55
C PRO A 63 -9.10 -6.15 13.88
N GLY A 64 -8.05 -5.66 14.53
CA GLY A 64 -7.46 -6.35 15.70
C GLY A 64 -8.38 -6.50 16.92
N LYS A 65 -9.48 -5.76 16.99
CA LYS A 65 -10.48 -5.85 18.06
C LYS A 65 -11.77 -6.55 17.63
N ALA A 66 -11.86 -6.95 16.36
CA ALA A 66 -13.05 -7.59 15.84
C ALA A 66 -13.29 -8.96 16.50
N GLU A 67 -14.54 -9.35 16.59
CA GLU A 67 -14.93 -10.64 17.14
C GLU A 67 -14.39 -11.80 16.30
N SER A 68 -14.41 -11.66 14.97
CA SER A 68 -13.83 -12.62 14.05
C SER A 68 -12.31 -12.84 14.29
N ALA A 69 -11.55 -11.77 14.54
CA ALA A 69 -10.13 -11.88 14.87
C ALA A 69 -9.89 -12.55 16.23
N GLN A 70 -10.78 -12.33 17.20
CA GLN A 70 -10.75 -13.03 18.50
C GLN A 70 -11.03 -14.53 18.31
N VAL A 71 -12.02 -14.89 17.47
CA VAL A 71 -12.30 -16.29 17.13
C VAL A 71 -11.06 -16.96 16.53
N ASN A 72 -10.39 -16.32 15.57
CA ASN A 72 -9.16 -16.88 15.00
C ASN A 72 -8.07 -17.11 16.05
N THR A 73 -7.91 -16.18 17.00
CA THR A 73 -6.97 -16.34 18.11
C THR A 73 -7.38 -17.46 19.08
N GLU A 74 -8.69 -17.62 19.35
CA GLU A 74 -9.18 -18.72 20.16
C GLU A 74 -9.02 -20.06 19.44
N LEU A 75 -9.23 -20.11 18.12
CA LEU A 75 -9.04 -21.32 17.29
C LEU A 75 -7.59 -21.82 17.33
N GLU A 76 -6.58 -20.94 17.49
CA GLU A 76 -5.20 -21.36 17.69
C GLU A 76 -5.03 -22.27 18.92
N LYS A 77 -5.89 -22.16 19.94
CA LYS A 77 -5.86 -23.03 21.12
C LYS A 77 -6.37 -24.46 20.86
N PHE A 78 -7.14 -24.65 19.77
CA PHE A 78 -7.56 -25.96 19.31
C PHE A 78 -6.49 -26.63 18.45
N ARG A 79 -5.56 -25.84 17.91
CA ARG A 79 -4.49 -26.29 17.03
C ARG A 79 -3.38 -26.95 17.83
N GLY A 80 -2.99 -28.18 17.46
CA GLY A 80 -1.78 -28.82 17.93
C GLY A 80 -0.54 -28.36 17.16
N GLN A 81 0.67 -28.86 17.50
CA GLN A 81 1.88 -28.58 16.72
C GLN A 81 1.83 -29.23 15.31
N ASP A 82 1.00 -30.26 15.13
CA ASP A 82 0.77 -30.95 13.85
C ASP A 82 -0.68 -30.68 13.42
N GLU A 83 -0.97 -29.51 12.90
CA GLU A 83 -2.30 -29.16 12.41
C GLU A 83 -2.65 -29.94 11.14
N ILE A 84 -3.83 -30.58 11.15
CA ILE A 84 -4.37 -31.28 9.98
C ILE A 84 -5.28 -30.30 9.22
N ILE A 85 -4.84 -29.95 8.02
CA ILE A 85 -5.60 -29.06 7.12
C ILE A 85 -6.05 -29.84 5.89
N PRO A 86 -7.35 -29.82 5.54
CA PRO A 86 -7.85 -30.56 4.40
C PRO A 86 -7.52 -29.87 3.07
N ALA A 87 -6.98 -30.63 2.12
CA ALA A 87 -7.02 -30.33 0.70
C ALA A 87 -8.31 -30.92 0.10
N VAL A 88 -8.99 -30.17 -0.75
CA VAL A 88 -10.26 -30.57 -1.35
C VAL A 88 -10.10 -30.65 -2.87
N ALA A 89 -10.14 -31.86 -3.42
CA ALA A 89 -10.16 -32.07 -4.86
C ALA A 89 -11.61 -32.16 -5.36
N VAL A 90 -11.96 -31.32 -6.34
CA VAL A 90 -13.27 -31.25 -6.94
C VAL A 90 -13.17 -31.71 -8.38
N TYR A 91 -13.95 -32.71 -8.71
CA TYR A 91 -14.07 -33.28 -10.05
C TYR A 91 -15.43 -32.90 -10.61
N SER A 92 -15.52 -32.03 -11.60
CA SER A 92 -16.78 -31.49 -12.11
C SER A 92 -16.93 -31.60 -13.61
N ARG A 93 -18.20 -31.62 -14.07
CA ARG A 93 -18.54 -31.48 -15.47
C ARG A 93 -19.54 -30.34 -15.64
N ASP A 94 -19.18 -29.35 -16.46
CA ASP A 94 -19.97 -28.12 -16.59
C ASP A 94 -21.44 -28.39 -17.01
N ASP A 95 -21.65 -29.24 -18.00
CA ASP A 95 -23.00 -29.46 -18.61
C ASP A 95 -23.54 -30.91 -18.49
N ALA A 96 -22.83 -31.79 -17.80
CA ALA A 96 -23.19 -33.19 -17.72
C ALA A 96 -23.06 -33.78 -16.33
N ARG A 97 -23.80 -34.85 -16.03
CA ARG A 97 -23.58 -35.59 -14.79
C ARG A 97 -22.24 -36.35 -14.83
N THR A 98 -21.67 -36.53 -13.66
CA THR A 98 -20.47 -37.38 -13.48
C THR A 98 -20.74 -38.82 -13.93
N THR A 99 -19.76 -39.42 -14.58
CA THR A 99 -19.83 -40.77 -15.14
C THR A 99 -19.21 -41.80 -14.17
N ARG A 100 -19.38 -43.08 -14.50
CA ARG A 100 -18.67 -44.16 -13.77
C ARG A 100 -17.15 -44.07 -13.92
N ALA A 101 -16.69 -43.55 -15.05
CA ALA A 101 -15.25 -43.34 -15.27
C ALA A 101 -14.70 -42.26 -14.33
N ASP A 102 -15.46 -41.18 -14.11
CA ASP A 102 -15.06 -40.07 -13.20
C ASP A 102 -15.01 -40.56 -11.74
N ALA A 103 -16.02 -41.36 -11.32
CA ALA A 103 -16.00 -41.96 -9.98
C ALA A 103 -14.88 -43.00 -9.82
N ALA A 104 -14.52 -43.72 -10.88
CA ALA A 104 -13.38 -44.65 -10.86
C ALA A 104 -12.05 -43.88 -10.75
N LYS A 105 -11.90 -42.76 -11.45
CA LYS A 105 -10.73 -41.85 -11.34
C LYS A 105 -10.59 -41.33 -9.91
N ALA A 106 -11.59 -40.70 -9.34
CA ALA A 106 -11.57 -40.19 -7.97
C ALA A 106 -11.30 -41.31 -6.94
N GLY A 107 -11.79 -42.53 -7.17
CA GLY A 107 -11.49 -43.70 -6.34
C GLY A 107 -10.03 -44.19 -6.46
N ALA A 108 -9.44 -44.12 -7.65
CA ALA A 108 -8.04 -44.41 -7.89
C ALA A 108 -7.14 -43.36 -7.21
N ASP A 109 -7.46 -42.06 -7.34
CA ASP A 109 -6.75 -40.96 -6.71
C ASP A 109 -6.77 -41.08 -5.19
N ARG A 110 -7.91 -41.41 -4.60
CA ARG A 110 -8.01 -41.71 -3.17
C ARG A 110 -7.01 -42.77 -2.72
N THR A 111 -6.82 -43.80 -3.55
CA THR A 111 -5.88 -44.87 -3.24
C THR A 111 -4.43 -44.42 -3.40
N ALA A 112 -4.12 -43.66 -4.44
CA ALA A 112 -2.79 -43.11 -4.70
C ALA A 112 -2.33 -42.14 -3.62
N LEU A 113 -3.26 -41.31 -3.11
CA LEU A 113 -3.02 -40.30 -2.09
C LEU A 113 -3.02 -40.85 -0.65
N ALA A 114 -3.37 -42.12 -0.44
CA ALA A 114 -3.48 -42.69 0.89
C ALA A 114 -2.16 -42.64 1.70
N SER A 115 -1.00 -42.55 1.03
CA SER A 115 0.31 -42.46 1.67
C SER A 115 0.62 -41.06 2.25
N LEU A 116 -0.15 -40.01 1.89
CA LEU A 116 0.02 -38.64 2.38
C LEU A 116 -0.78 -38.37 3.66
N VAL A 117 -1.72 -39.28 3.97
CA VAL A 117 -2.66 -39.07 5.07
C VAL A 117 -2.01 -39.37 6.41
N PRO A 118 -2.11 -38.50 7.42
CA PRO A 118 -1.61 -38.74 8.76
C PRO A 118 -2.21 -39.98 9.42
N GLU A 119 -1.47 -40.60 10.34
CA GLU A 119 -1.94 -41.77 11.09
C GLU A 119 -3.26 -41.49 11.81
N GLY A 120 -4.24 -42.36 11.63
CA GLY A 120 -5.58 -42.23 12.24
C GLY A 120 -6.58 -41.45 11.43
N GLN A 121 -6.18 -40.75 10.37
CA GLN A 121 -7.07 -40.05 9.45
C GLN A 121 -7.40 -40.90 8.22
N LYS A 122 -8.43 -40.48 7.49
CA LYS A 122 -8.88 -41.14 6.25
C LYS A 122 -9.30 -40.10 5.23
N ILE A 123 -9.02 -40.36 3.95
CA ILE A 123 -9.55 -39.58 2.86
C ILE A 123 -11.08 -39.80 2.78
N ALA A 124 -11.84 -38.73 2.87
CA ALA A 124 -13.29 -38.76 2.70
C ALA A 124 -13.65 -38.64 1.22
N GLY A 125 -14.64 -39.44 0.78
CA GLY A 125 -15.12 -39.41 -0.61
C GLY A 125 -14.69 -40.61 -1.45
N PRO A 126 -14.99 -40.60 -2.78
CA PRO A 126 -15.63 -39.50 -3.50
C PRO A 126 -17.08 -39.27 -3.06
N LEU A 127 -17.40 -38.01 -2.71
CA LEU A 127 -18.77 -37.59 -2.31
C LEU A 127 -19.46 -36.93 -3.50
N PRO A 128 -20.59 -37.46 -3.98
CA PRO A 128 -21.32 -36.84 -5.09
C PRO A 128 -22.09 -35.62 -4.63
N SER A 129 -22.19 -34.61 -5.50
CA SER A 129 -23.08 -33.46 -5.33
C SER A 129 -24.53 -33.83 -5.52
N ASP A 130 -25.47 -33.05 -4.98
CA ASP A 130 -26.92 -33.30 -5.08
C ASP A 130 -27.42 -33.26 -6.52
N ASP A 131 -26.83 -32.42 -7.37
CA ASP A 131 -27.15 -32.33 -8.81
C ASP A 131 -26.50 -33.45 -9.64
N GLY A 132 -25.57 -34.19 -9.03
CA GLY A 132 -24.82 -35.29 -9.65
C GLY A 132 -23.79 -34.82 -10.70
N LYS A 133 -23.40 -33.56 -10.73
CA LYS A 133 -22.43 -33.01 -11.68
C LYS A 133 -20.99 -32.94 -11.14
N ALA A 134 -20.81 -33.06 -9.85
CA ALA A 134 -19.48 -33.01 -9.20
C ALA A 134 -19.28 -34.18 -8.22
N LEU A 135 -17.99 -34.48 -7.98
CA LEU A 135 -17.50 -35.37 -6.92
C LEU A 135 -16.46 -34.60 -6.11
N MET A 136 -16.48 -34.78 -4.80
CA MET A 136 -15.51 -34.14 -3.88
C MET A 136 -14.70 -35.20 -3.16
N LEU A 137 -13.38 -34.98 -3.09
CA LEU A 137 -12.44 -35.82 -2.32
C LEU A 137 -11.73 -34.91 -1.30
N VAL A 138 -11.80 -35.25 -0.02
CA VAL A 138 -11.18 -34.48 1.05
C VAL A 138 -9.96 -35.23 1.57
N VAL A 139 -8.80 -34.66 1.37
CA VAL A 139 -7.49 -35.25 1.73
C VAL A 139 -6.90 -34.49 2.92
N PRO A 140 -6.86 -35.07 4.13
CA PRO A 140 -6.23 -34.43 5.28
C PRO A 140 -4.71 -34.44 5.11
N LEU A 141 -4.08 -33.23 5.22
CA LEU A 141 -2.64 -33.03 5.17
C LEU A 141 -2.15 -32.43 6.49
N THR A 142 -0.87 -32.65 6.85
CA THR A 142 -0.26 -32.13 8.09
C THR A 142 0.62 -30.93 7.78
N THR A 143 0.35 -29.78 8.38
CA THR A 143 1.14 -28.55 8.18
C THR A 143 2.53 -28.60 8.78
N GLY A 144 2.75 -29.48 9.78
CA GLY A 144 4.05 -29.67 10.44
C GLY A 144 5.04 -30.56 9.65
N SER A 145 4.66 -31.07 8.46
CA SER A 145 5.60 -31.80 7.60
C SER A 145 6.57 -30.83 6.92
N ASP A 146 7.86 -31.16 6.88
CA ASP A 146 8.88 -30.40 6.13
C ASP A 146 8.55 -30.32 4.62
N ASP A 147 7.60 -31.11 4.14
CA ASP A 147 7.20 -31.29 2.74
C ASP A 147 5.74 -30.88 2.46
N PHE A 148 5.07 -30.07 3.31
CA PHE A 148 3.64 -29.74 3.15
C PHE A 148 3.28 -29.18 1.76
N THR A 149 4.12 -28.30 1.21
CA THR A 149 3.95 -27.79 -0.15
C THR A 149 4.05 -28.89 -1.20
N ALA A 150 5.06 -29.78 -1.07
CA ALA A 150 5.21 -30.90 -1.97
C ALA A 150 4.08 -31.94 -1.85
N ASP A 151 3.52 -32.12 -0.66
CA ASP A 151 2.34 -32.98 -0.46
C ASP A 151 1.12 -32.42 -1.17
N LEU A 152 0.84 -31.11 -1.11
CA LEU A 152 -0.25 -30.50 -1.86
C LEU A 152 -0.03 -30.57 -3.38
N GLU A 153 1.19 -30.25 -3.85
CA GLU A 153 1.56 -30.39 -5.26
C GLU A 153 1.29 -31.82 -5.78
N LYS A 154 1.64 -32.81 -4.97
CA LYS A 154 1.36 -34.21 -5.30
C LYS A 154 -0.14 -34.50 -5.34
N VAL A 155 -0.97 -33.86 -4.50
CA VAL A 155 -2.44 -33.98 -4.61
C VAL A 155 -2.91 -33.37 -5.92
N ARG A 156 -2.42 -32.20 -6.33
CA ARG A 156 -2.72 -31.54 -7.61
C ARG A 156 -2.31 -32.42 -8.80
N ASP A 157 -1.07 -32.91 -8.81
CA ASP A 157 -0.54 -33.75 -9.88
C ASP A 157 -1.35 -35.04 -10.05
N VAL A 158 -1.66 -35.73 -8.95
CA VAL A 158 -2.45 -36.98 -8.99
C VAL A 158 -3.88 -36.71 -9.45
N ALA A 159 -4.50 -35.64 -8.98
CA ALA A 159 -5.88 -35.30 -9.35
C ALA A 159 -5.99 -34.89 -10.83
N ALA A 160 -5.01 -34.15 -11.36
CA ALA A 160 -4.96 -33.71 -12.76
C ALA A 160 -4.58 -34.84 -13.73
N ALA A 161 -3.74 -35.82 -13.30
CA ALA A 161 -3.27 -36.89 -14.15
C ALA A 161 -4.44 -37.81 -14.61
N ASP A 162 -4.37 -38.25 -15.86
CA ASP A 162 -5.31 -39.24 -16.44
C ASP A 162 -6.80 -38.89 -16.30
N ALA A 163 -7.16 -37.59 -16.23
CA ALA A 163 -8.54 -37.15 -16.15
C ALA A 163 -9.33 -37.54 -17.44
N PRO A 164 -10.49 -38.17 -17.31
CA PRO A 164 -11.35 -38.48 -18.44
C PRO A 164 -11.72 -37.22 -19.25
N SER A 165 -11.86 -37.35 -20.55
CA SER A 165 -12.18 -36.19 -21.40
C SER A 165 -13.49 -35.52 -20.97
N GLY A 166 -13.41 -34.19 -20.79
CA GLY A 166 -14.52 -33.35 -20.32
C GLY A 166 -14.77 -33.40 -18.80
N LEU A 167 -13.90 -34.05 -18.03
CA LEU A 167 -13.81 -33.90 -16.58
C LEU A 167 -12.83 -32.79 -16.28
N ASP A 168 -13.27 -31.79 -15.57
CA ASP A 168 -12.48 -30.72 -15.07
C ASP A 168 -12.16 -30.91 -13.56
N VAL A 169 -10.90 -30.79 -13.17
CA VAL A 169 -10.45 -31.09 -11.83
C VAL A 169 -9.73 -29.86 -11.27
N ALA A 170 -10.04 -29.49 -10.03
CA ALA A 170 -9.33 -28.43 -9.32
C ALA A 170 -9.14 -28.85 -7.85
N VAL A 171 -8.01 -28.46 -7.28
CA VAL A 171 -7.64 -28.76 -5.89
C VAL A 171 -7.55 -27.44 -5.11
N GLY A 172 -8.33 -27.37 -4.04
CA GLY A 172 -8.42 -26.20 -3.17
C GLY A 172 -8.62 -26.60 -1.71
N GLY A 173 -9.57 -25.95 -1.07
CA GLY A 173 -9.81 -26.06 0.36
C GLY A 173 -8.76 -25.31 1.18
N PRO A 174 -8.80 -25.41 2.52
CA PRO A 174 -7.88 -24.67 3.40
C PRO A 174 -6.38 -24.89 3.09
N ALA A 175 -5.98 -26.11 2.74
CA ALA A 175 -4.59 -26.42 2.37
C ALA A 175 -4.18 -25.73 1.06
N GLY A 176 -5.05 -25.78 0.04
CA GLY A 176 -4.85 -25.09 -1.24
C GLY A 176 -4.74 -23.58 -1.07
N SER A 177 -5.68 -22.97 -0.33
CA SER A 177 -5.68 -21.54 -0.07
C SER A 177 -4.44 -21.06 0.70
N LEU A 178 -3.93 -21.86 1.63
CA LEU A 178 -2.70 -21.55 2.38
C LEU A 178 -1.48 -21.52 1.45
N ILE A 179 -1.28 -22.53 0.62
CA ILE A 179 -0.15 -22.62 -0.30
C ILE A 179 -0.24 -21.53 -1.38
N ASP A 180 -1.40 -21.35 -2.01
CA ASP A 180 -1.60 -20.30 -3.01
C ASP A 180 -1.30 -18.91 -2.42
N SER A 181 -1.66 -18.66 -1.16
CA SER A 181 -1.30 -17.42 -0.48
C SER A 181 0.21 -17.29 -0.30
N ILE A 182 0.90 -18.35 0.14
CA ILE A 182 2.36 -18.35 0.30
C ILE A 182 3.06 -18.09 -1.04
N GLU A 183 2.60 -18.72 -2.12
CA GLU A 183 3.17 -18.51 -3.46
C GLU A 183 2.94 -17.08 -3.97
N VAL A 184 1.69 -16.58 -3.87
CA VAL A 184 1.35 -15.21 -4.28
C VAL A 184 2.19 -14.18 -3.54
N PHE A 185 2.39 -14.34 -2.23
CA PHE A 185 3.18 -13.40 -1.44
C PHE A 185 4.68 -13.63 -1.55
N GLY A 186 5.15 -14.88 -1.71
CA GLY A 186 6.56 -15.22 -1.79
C GLY A 186 7.27 -14.67 -3.04
N ASP A 187 6.59 -14.67 -4.18
CA ASP A 187 7.13 -14.14 -5.44
C ASP A 187 7.04 -12.61 -5.55
N LEU A 188 6.22 -11.97 -4.73
CA LEU A 188 5.97 -10.52 -4.80
C LEU A 188 7.25 -9.70 -4.59
N ASP A 189 8.04 -10.01 -3.58
CA ASP A 189 9.15 -9.16 -3.16
C ASP A 189 10.25 -9.03 -4.22
N THR A 190 10.67 -10.14 -4.83
CA THR A 190 11.75 -10.13 -5.81
C THR A 190 11.31 -9.52 -7.13
N THR A 191 10.14 -9.92 -7.64
CA THR A 191 9.59 -9.42 -8.91
C THR A 191 9.26 -7.94 -8.82
N LEU A 192 8.62 -7.51 -7.73
CA LEU A 192 8.27 -6.12 -7.46
C LEU A 192 9.53 -5.23 -7.36
N MET A 193 10.55 -5.69 -6.64
CA MET A 193 11.81 -4.96 -6.48
C MET A 193 12.53 -4.80 -7.82
N LEU A 194 12.62 -5.85 -8.63
CA LEU A 194 13.27 -5.82 -9.95
C LEU A 194 12.50 -4.94 -10.94
N ALA A 195 11.17 -5.10 -11.02
CA ALA A 195 10.32 -4.30 -11.88
C ALA A 195 10.37 -2.81 -11.50
N THR A 196 10.22 -2.49 -10.22
CA THR A 196 10.34 -1.12 -9.71
C THR A 196 11.72 -0.53 -10.01
N GLY A 197 12.79 -1.28 -9.74
CA GLY A 197 14.17 -0.86 -10.03
C GLY A 197 14.40 -0.60 -11.53
N ALA A 198 13.87 -1.45 -12.40
CA ALA A 198 13.97 -1.28 -13.86
C ALA A 198 13.21 -0.04 -14.34
N VAL A 199 11.95 0.13 -13.93
CA VAL A 199 11.12 1.29 -14.29
C VAL A 199 11.76 2.59 -13.82
N VAL A 200 12.18 2.64 -12.54
CA VAL A 200 12.87 3.82 -11.99
C VAL A 200 14.15 4.11 -12.74
N THR A 201 14.96 3.10 -13.07
CA THR A 201 16.19 3.27 -13.83
C THR A 201 15.93 3.90 -15.20
N VAL A 202 14.98 3.36 -15.95
CA VAL A 202 14.60 3.89 -17.29
C VAL A 202 14.13 5.34 -17.19
N LEU A 203 13.27 5.65 -16.20
CA LEU A 203 12.75 6.99 -16.02
C LEU A 203 13.82 8.00 -15.56
N LEU A 204 14.75 7.58 -14.71
CA LEU A 204 15.88 8.42 -14.31
C LEU A 204 16.83 8.70 -15.48
N LEU A 205 17.07 7.71 -16.35
CA LEU A 205 17.85 7.90 -17.59
C LEU A 205 17.20 8.94 -18.51
N ILE A 206 15.87 8.85 -18.72
CA ILE A 206 15.11 9.79 -19.55
C ILE A 206 15.13 11.19 -18.92
N THR A 207 14.93 11.28 -17.59
CA THR A 207 14.83 12.55 -16.86
C THR A 207 16.15 13.28 -16.78
N TYR A 208 17.22 12.59 -16.42
CA TYR A 208 18.54 13.21 -16.27
C TYR A 208 19.28 13.36 -17.58
N ARG A 209 18.91 12.59 -18.58
CA ARG A 209 19.61 12.59 -19.87
C ARG A 209 21.12 12.38 -19.71
N SER A 210 21.52 11.61 -18.72
CA SER A 210 22.91 11.28 -18.41
C SER A 210 23.03 9.78 -18.14
N PRO A 211 23.91 9.05 -18.86
CA PRO A 211 24.07 7.62 -18.66
C PRO A 211 24.76 7.25 -17.35
N VAL A 212 25.27 8.22 -16.61
CA VAL A 212 26.00 8.01 -15.34
C VAL A 212 25.22 8.53 -14.14
N LEU A 213 24.50 9.65 -14.28
CA LEU A 213 23.85 10.34 -13.15
C LEU A 213 22.79 9.50 -12.47
N TRP A 214 22.02 8.69 -13.19
CA TRP A 214 20.97 7.84 -12.64
C TRP A 214 21.47 6.83 -11.59
N LEU A 215 22.72 6.40 -11.73
CA LEU A 215 23.31 5.42 -10.81
C LEU A 215 23.41 5.92 -9.38
N PHE A 216 23.61 7.21 -9.18
CA PHE A 216 23.80 7.78 -7.84
C PHE A 216 22.51 7.82 -7.00
N PRO A 217 21.37 8.30 -7.53
CA PRO A 217 20.07 8.10 -6.89
C PRO A 217 19.76 6.62 -6.67
N ALA A 218 19.94 5.76 -7.67
CA ALA A 218 19.64 4.33 -7.56
C ALA A 218 20.45 3.67 -6.43
N LEU A 219 21.76 3.91 -6.36
CA LEU A 219 22.59 3.43 -5.25
C LEU A 219 22.12 3.98 -3.90
N SER A 220 21.78 5.28 -3.83
CA SER A 220 21.33 5.89 -2.57
C SER A 220 19.99 5.32 -2.11
N VAL A 221 19.07 5.02 -3.05
CA VAL A 221 17.82 4.32 -2.75
C VAL A 221 18.09 2.87 -2.32
N GLY A 222 19.03 2.17 -2.97
CA GLY A 222 19.44 0.83 -2.54
C GLY A 222 19.95 0.80 -1.10
N PHE A 223 20.77 1.77 -0.70
CA PHE A 223 21.18 1.93 0.71
C PHE A 223 19.99 2.22 1.62
N ALA A 224 19.04 3.05 1.18
CA ALA A 224 17.82 3.33 1.93
C ALA A 224 16.97 2.07 2.10
N ALA A 225 16.80 1.27 1.05
CA ALA A 225 16.03 0.05 1.07
C ALA A 225 16.59 -0.97 2.07
N VAL A 226 17.91 -1.23 2.02
CA VAL A 226 18.57 -2.12 3.00
C VAL A 226 18.40 -1.59 4.42
N LEU A 227 18.62 -0.29 4.66
CA LEU A 227 18.42 0.30 5.99
C LEU A 227 16.99 0.16 6.46
N THR A 228 16.02 0.37 5.56
CA THR A 228 14.58 0.25 5.86
C THR A 228 14.24 -1.18 6.30
N GLN A 229 14.63 -2.19 5.54
CA GLN A 229 14.40 -3.60 5.91
C GLN A 229 15.02 -3.95 7.26
N VAL A 230 16.26 -3.54 7.50
CA VAL A 230 16.95 -3.77 8.79
C VAL A 230 16.21 -3.10 9.95
N VAL A 231 15.84 -1.82 9.80
CA VAL A 231 15.15 -1.08 10.87
C VAL A 231 13.76 -1.67 11.12
N THR A 232 13.03 -2.03 10.07
CA THR A 232 11.71 -2.67 10.17
C THR A 232 11.83 -4.02 10.87
N TYR A 233 12.78 -4.88 10.48
CA TYR A 233 13.06 -6.14 11.18
C TYR A 233 13.35 -5.97 12.67
N LEU A 234 14.21 -5.00 13.02
CA LEU A 234 14.56 -4.75 14.42
C LEU A 234 13.37 -4.22 15.22
N LEU A 235 12.55 -3.33 14.62
CA LEU A 235 11.34 -2.82 15.26
C LEU A 235 10.27 -3.91 15.41
N ALA A 236 10.10 -4.77 14.41
CA ALA A 236 9.19 -5.91 14.50
C ALA A 236 9.62 -6.84 15.64
N LYS A 237 10.90 -7.22 15.68
CA LYS A 237 11.43 -8.18 16.65
C LYS A 237 11.46 -7.66 18.09
N TYR A 238 11.81 -6.38 18.31
CA TYR A 238 12.09 -5.83 19.65
C TYR A 238 11.05 -4.81 20.13
N ALA A 239 10.26 -4.24 19.24
CA ALA A 239 9.26 -3.23 19.56
C ALA A 239 7.83 -3.64 19.13
N SER A 240 7.64 -4.90 18.74
CA SER A 240 6.34 -5.46 18.31
C SER A 240 5.65 -4.62 17.23
N LEU A 241 6.45 -4.09 16.27
CA LEU A 241 5.91 -3.42 15.11
C LEU A 241 5.18 -4.48 14.24
N PRO A 242 3.87 -4.33 13.97
CA PRO A 242 3.19 -5.25 13.06
C PRO A 242 3.75 -5.08 11.65
N VAL A 243 4.07 -6.18 10.99
CA VAL A 243 4.53 -6.20 9.60
C VAL A 243 3.83 -7.34 8.89
N ASP A 244 3.12 -7.03 7.82
CA ASP A 244 2.52 -7.99 6.92
C ASP A 244 3.22 -7.95 5.55
N PRO A 245 3.17 -9.02 4.74
CA PRO A 245 3.87 -9.09 3.45
C PRO A 245 3.43 -8.00 2.46
N GLN A 246 2.14 -7.65 2.45
CA GLN A 246 1.61 -6.59 1.59
C GLN A 246 2.22 -5.23 1.93
N SER A 247 2.29 -4.90 3.23
CA SER A 247 2.92 -3.66 3.72
C SER A 247 4.42 -3.63 3.41
N ALA A 248 5.12 -4.76 3.51
CA ALA A 248 6.54 -4.86 3.17
C ALA A 248 6.79 -4.61 1.67
N GLY A 249 5.96 -5.17 0.78
CA GLY A 249 6.04 -4.92 -0.66
C GLY A 249 5.77 -3.45 -1.03
N ILE A 250 4.69 -2.86 -0.52
CA ILE A 250 4.35 -1.44 -0.76
C ILE A 250 5.44 -0.51 -0.20
N LEU A 251 6.05 -0.85 0.95
CA LEU A 251 7.16 -0.12 1.55
C LEU A 251 8.32 0.06 0.57
N MET A 252 8.70 -1.01 -0.15
CA MET A 252 9.80 -0.93 -1.11
C MET A 252 9.49 0.07 -2.22
N VAL A 253 8.30 -0.01 -2.80
CA VAL A 253 7.87 0.94 -3.84
C VAL A 253 7.86 2.37 -3.32
N LEU A 254 7.39 2.59 -2.10
CA LEU A 254 7.37 3.90 -1.44
C LEU A 254 8.80 4.45 -1.25
N VAL A 255 9.74 3.64 -0.76
CA VAL A 255 11.15 4.04 -0.55
C VAL A 255 11.81 4.41 -1.87
N PHE A 256 11.56 3.63 -2.94
CA PHE A 256 12.05 3.93 -4.28
C PHE A 256 11.43 5.21 -4.85
N GLY A 257 10.12 5.38 -4.73
CA GLY A 257 9.39 6.55 -5.22
C GLY A 257 9.82 7.84 -4.52
N VAL A 258 9.68 7.88 -3.20
CA VAL A 258 10.00 9.05 -2.37
C VAL A 258 11.51 9.36 -2.39
N GLY A 259 12.37 8.32 -2.36
CA GLY A 259 13.81 8.48 -2.44
C GLY A 259 14.26 9.13 -3.75
N THR A 260 13.75 8.66 -4.88
CA THR A 260 14.08 9.26 -6.19
C THR A 260 13.58 10.70 -6.31
N ASP A 261 12.48 11.03 -5.68
CA ASP A 261 11.91 12.37 -5.64
C ASP A 261 12.82 13.37 -4.91
N TYR A 262 13.29 12.99 -3.72
CA TYR A 262 14.27 13.82 -2.99
C TYR A 262 15.61 13.95 -3.75
N ALA A 263 16.00 12.88 -4.45
CA ALA A 263 17.20 12.92 -5.30
C ALA A 263 17.04 13.93 -6.43
N LEU A 264 15.88 13.94 -7.12
CA LEU A 264 15.60 14.90 -8.20
C LEU A 264 15.70 16.34 -7.73
N LEU A 265 15.10 16.66 -6.59
CA LEU A 265 15.15 17.99 -5.98
C LEU A 265 16.58 18.43 -5.63
N LEU A 266 17.35 17.56 -4.98
CA LEU A 266 18.71 17.85 -4.58
C LEU A 266 19.66 18.01 -5.78
N ILE A 267 19.53 17.12 -6.78
CA ILE A 267 20.36 17.15 -7.99
C ILE A 267 20.06 18.40 -8.82
N ALA A 268 18.80 18.78 -8.98
CA ALA A 268 18.41 20.00 -9.67
C ALA A 268 19.02 21.23 -9.01
N ARG A 269 18.96 21.30 -7.67
CA ARG A 269 19.55 22.40 -6.90
C ARG A 269 21.08 22.41 -6.96
N TYR A 270 21.72 21.24 -6.85
CA TYR A 270 23.17 21.11 -6.99
C TYR A 270 23.64 21.57 -8.37
N ARG A 271 22.92 21.20 -9.44
CA ARG A 271 23.20 21.65 -10.80
C ARG A 271 23.12 23.18 -10.94
N GLU A 272 22.12 23.82 -10.31
CA GLU A 272 21.99 25.28 -10.29
C GLU A 272 23.17 25.95 -9.57
N GLU A 273 23.58 25.43 -8.40
CA GLU A 273 24.70 25.98 -7.64
C GLU A 273 26.06 25.77 -8.34
N LEU A 274 26.21 24.70 -9.13
CA LEU A 274 27.40 24.48 -9.96
C LEU A 274 27.60 25.53 -11.07
N HIS A 275 26.56 26.18 -11.57
CA HIS A 275 26.66 27.30 -12.48
C HIS A 275 27.18 28.57 -11.79
N ARG A 276 26.95 28.70 -10.45
CA ARG A 276 27.26 29.91 -9.66
C ARG A 276 28.57 29.79 -8.88
N HIS A 277 29.06 28.59 -8.61
CA HIS A 277 30.21 28.32 -7.76
C HIS A 277 31.19 27.40 -8.47
N GLU A 278 32.51 27.74 -8.41
CA GLU A 278 33.54 26.94 -9.04
C GLU A 278 33.86 25.68 -8.21
N ASP A 279 33.95 25.79 -6.87
CA ASP A 279 34.18 24.64 -5.98
C ASP A 279 32.89 23.78 -5.84
N ARG A 280 32.98 22.52 -6.29
CA ARG A 280 31.90 21.55 -6.17
C ARG A 280 31.44 21.31 -4.73
N HIS A 281 32.34 21.41 -3.75
CA HIS A 281 32.01 21.22 -2.33
C HIS A 281 31.23 22.40 -1.77
N GLU A 282 31.54 23.61 -2.20
CA GLU A 282 30.80 24.82 -1.83
C GLU A 282 29.40 24.77 -2.46
N ALA A 283 29.30 24.43 -3.75
CA ALA A 283 28.04 24.26 -4.45
C ALA A 283 27.14 23.24 -3.75
N MET A 284 27.70 22.08 -3.33
CA MET A 284 26.95 21.05 -2.62
C MET A 284 26.48 21.52 -1.24
N ARG A 285 27.32 22.19 -0.46
CA ARG A 285 26.91 22.72 0.84
C ARG A 285 25.78 23.74 0.73
N LEU A 286 25.83 24.58 -0.30
CA LEU A 286 24.77 25.57 -0.55
C LEU A 286 23.48 24.88 -1.04
N ALA A 287 23.58 23.87 -1.90
CA ALA A 287 22.45 23.08 -2.31
C ALA A 287 21.74 22.43 -1.11
N LEU A 288 22.49 21.74 -0.23
CA LEU A 288 21.96 21.16 1.00
C LEU A 288 21.35 22.19 1.96
N ARG A 289 21.96 23.35 2.11
CA ARG A 289 21.42 24.42 2.97
C ARG A 289 20.11 25.01 2.46
N ARG A 290 19.93 25.04 1.14
CA ARG A 290 18.75 25.66 0.51
C ARG A 290 17.62 24.67 0.28
N SER A 291 17.91 23.42 -0.13
CA SER A 291 16.89 22.38 -0.35
C SER A 291 16.62 21.53 0.88
N GLY A 292 17.61 21.32 1.76
CA GLY A 292 17.48 20.43 2.92
C GLY A 292 16.27 20.72 3.82
N PRO A 293 16.01 21.96 4.23
CA PRO A 293 14.84 22.25 5.06
C PRO A 293 13.50 21.88 4.40
N ALA A 294 13.38 22.06 3.09
CA ALA A 294 12.19 21.70 2.35
C ALA A 294 12.03 20.17 2.26
N VAL A 295 13.12 19.46 1.95
CA VAL A 295 13.13 17.98 1.88
C VAL A 295 12.83 17.37 3.25
N ILE A 296 13.40 17.89 4.34
CA ILE A 296 13.13 17.40 5.70
C ILE A 296 11.67 17.66 6.09
N ALA A 297 11.13 18.83 5.76
CA ALA A 297 9.75 19.17 6.05
C ALA A 297 8.78 18.26 5.29
N SER A 298 9.05 18.03 4.01
CA SER A 298 8.34 17.13 3.14
C SER A 298 8.32 15.69 3.71
N ALA A 299 9.51 15.12 3.94
CA ALA A 299 9.62 13.78 4.53
C ALA A 299 8.91 13.68 5.88
N GLY A 300 9.02 14.73 6.72
CA GLY A 300 8.30 14.80 7.99
C GLY A 300 6.79 14.79 7.80
N THR A 301 6.27 15.52 6.81
CA THR A 301 4.83 15.53 6.51
C THR A 301 4.34 14.17 6.05
N ILE A 302 5.09 13.51 5.15
CA ILE A 302 4.74 12.17 4.65
C ILE A 302 4.79 11.15 5.80
N ALA A 303 5.89 11.14 6.58
CA ALA A 303 6.05 10.20 7.69
C ALA A 303 4.97 10.36 8.77
N ILE A 304 4.62 11.60 9.13
CA ILE A 304 3.56 11.87 10.11
C ILE A 304 2.19 11.51 9.52
N GLY A 305 1.94 11.84 8.25
CA GLY A 305 0.70 11.47 7.55
C GLY A 305 0.47 9.97 7.53
N LEU A 306 1.50 9.19 7.18
CA LEU A 306 1.47 7.73 7.23
C LEU A 306 1.32 7.20 8.66
N ALA A 307 2.04 7.79 9.62
CA ALA A 307 1.93 7.39 11.02
C ALA A 307 0.52 7.59 11.61
N CYS A 308 -0.32 8.46 11.04
CA CYS A 308 -1.72 8.59 11.44
C CYS A 308 -2.54 7.31 11.17
N LEU A 309 -2.10 6.45 10.23
CA LEU A 309 -2.71 5.13 10.03
C LEU A 309 -2.53 4.19 11.25
N ALA A 310 -1.64 4.52 12.19
CA ALA A 310 -1.56 3.80 13.46
C ALA A 310 -2.88 3.86 14.28
N LEU A 311 -3.78 4.78 13.95
CA LEU A 311 -5.11 4.91 14.55
C LEU A 311 -6.16 4.05 13.85
N ALA A 312 -5.82 3.37 12.76
CA ALA A 312 -6.74 2.50 12.05
C ALA A 312 -7.04 1.23 12.87
N ASP A 313 -8.27 0.75 12.76
CA ASP A 313 -8.72 -0.49 13.37
C ASP A 313 -8.22 -1.72 12.58
N ILE A 314 -8.08 -1.60 11.25
CA ILE A 314 -7.57 -2.65 10.37
C ILE A 314 -6.05 -2.78 10.55
N ASN A 315 -5.59 -3.99 10.91
CA ASN A 315 -4.18 -4.26 11.21
C ASN A 315 -3.25 -4.00 10.02
N SER A 316 -3.61 -4.40 8.80
CA SER A 316 -2.79 -4.15 7.59
C SER A 316 -2.63 -2.66 7.28
N SER A 317 -3.70 -1.85 7.45
CA SER A 317 -3.62 -0.39 7.32
C SER A 317 -2.67 0.22 8.36
N ARG A 318 -2.74 -0.26 9.59
CA ARG A 318 -1.87 0.15 10.70
C ARG A 318 -0.41 -0.21 10.46
N SER A 319 -0.15 -1.44 10.01
CA SER A 319 1.17 -1.93 9.61
C SER A 319 1.76 -1.03 8.52
N LEU A 320 1.04 -0.87 7.41
CA LEU A 320 1.47 -0.05 6.28
C LEU A 320 1.84 1.38 6.69
N GLY A 321 1.04 1.99 7.57
CA GLY A 321 1.30 3.35 8.04
C GLY A 321 2.61 3.47 8.82
N LEU A 322 2.83 2.56 9.76
CA LEU A 322 4.01 2.58 10.63
C LEU A 322 5.28 2.19 9.85
N VAL A 323 5.20 1.12 9.07
CA VAL A 323 6.32 0.63 8.25
C VAL A 323 6.67 1.66 7.17
N GLY A 324 5.66 2.26 6.51
CA GLY A 324 5.85 3.32 5.53
C GLY A 324 6.51 4.57 6.12
N ALA A 325 6.12 4.98 7.33
CA ALA A 325 6.76 6.11 8.02
C ALA A 325 8.25 5.84 8.29
N VAL A 326 8.62 4.63 8.70
CA VAL A 326 10.02 4.19 8.86
C VAL A 326 10.76 4.28 7.53
N GLY A 327 10.17 3.77 6.44
CA GLY A 327 10.77 3.82 5.11
C GLY A 327 11.07 5.22 4.62
N VAL A 328 10.13 6.14 4.80
CA VAL A 328 10.31 7.57 4.43
C VAL A 328 11.46 8.20 5.22
N VAL A 329 11.59 7.92 6.51
CA VAL A 329 12.70 8.42 7.35
C VAL A 329 14.04 7.83 6.88
N CYS A 330 14.11 6.55 6.56
CA CYS A 330 15.32 5.91 6.03
C CYS A 330 15.69 6.46 4.65
N ALA A 331 14.71 6.69 3.76
CA ALA A 331 14.91 7.32 2.47
C ALA A 331 15.46 8.75 2.63
N LEU A 332 14.86 9.54 3.52
CA LEU A 332 15.37 10.87 3.84
C LEU A 332 16.83 10.82 4.28
N LEU A 333 17.18 9.96 5.24
CA LEU A 333 18.55 9.85 5.76
C LEU A 333 19.55 9.51 4.65
N ALA A 334 19.24 8.56 3.79
CA ALA A 334 20.10 8.21 2.67
C ALA A 334 20.23 9.38 1.67
N MET A 335 19.14 10.06 1.34
CA MET A 335 19.13 11.15 0.36
C MET A 335 19.82 12.42 0.82
N ILE A 336 19.86 12.72 2.12
CA ILE A 336 20.58 13.88 2.64
C ILE A 336 22.03 13.57 3.03
N THR A 337 22.43 12.29 3.06
CA THR A 337 23.78 11.87 3.46
C THR A 337 24.54 11.17 2.33
N VAL A 338 24.06 10.04 1.82
CA VAL A 338 24.74 9.24 0.78
C VAL A 338 24.80 9.98 -0.55
N LEU A 339 23.65 10.43 -1.05
CA LEU A 339 23.58 11.08 -2.37
C LEU A 339 24.48 12.31 -2.49
N PRO A 340 24.48 13.28 -1.54
CA PRO A 340 25.40 14.43 -1.61
C PRO A 340 26.87 14.01 -1.54
N ALA A 341 27.20 12.97 -0.76
CA ALA A 341 28.56 12.46 -0.66
C ALA A 341 29.03 11.87 -2.00
N LEU A 342 28.21 11.03 -2.64
CA LEU A 342 28.49 10.45 -3.95
C LEU A 342 28.65 11.52 -5.03
N LEU A 343 27.75 12.50 -5.10
CA LEU A 343 27.80 13.61 -6.05
C LEU A 343 29.02 14.52 -5.81
N ALA A 344 29.43 14.73 -4.54
CA ALA A 344 30.63 15.50 -4.21
C ALA A 344 31.92 14.75 -4.57
N VAL A 345 31.92 13.42 -4.67
CA VAL A 345 33.06 12.63 -5.15
C VAL A 345 33.28 12.87 -6.63
N THR A 346 32.23 12.72 -7.45
CA THR A 346 32.29 12.78 -8.93
C THR A 346 32.28 14.22 -9.46
N GLY A 347 31.62 15.13 -8.75
CA GLY A 347 31.56 16.55 -9.13
C GLY A 347 30.77 16.80 -10.40
N ARG A 348 31.33 17.67 -11.30
CA ARG A 348 30.62 18.10 -12.51
C ARG A 348 30.51 17.02 -13.60
N TRP A 349 31.46 16.10 -13.64
CA TRP A 349 31.54 15.07 -14.68
C TRP A 349 30.31 14.15 -14.71
N VAL A 350 29.68 13.92 -13.58
CA VAL A 350 28.47 13.09 -13.45
C VAL A 350 27.32 13.57 -14.37
N PHE A 351 27.31 14.85 -14.73
CA PHE A 351 26.30 15.43 -15.63
C PHE A 351 26.60 15.25 -17.13
N TRP A 352 27.64 14.47 -17.49
CA TRP A 352 27.92 14.18 -18.90
C TRP A 352 26.70 13.58 -19.61
N PRO A 353 26.34 13.99 -20.85
CA PRO A 353 27.06 14.93 -21.71
C PRO A 353 26.79 16.43 -21.44
N PHE A 354 25.81 16.80 -20.63
CA PHE A 354 25.39 18.17 -20.38
C PHE A 354 26.01 18.76 -19.10
N VAL A 355 27.35 18.82 -19.07
CA VAL A 355 28.11 19.28 -17.90
C VAL A 355 27.86 20.76 -17.62
N PRO A 356 27.43 21.17 -16.39
CA PRO A 356 27.22 22.56 -16.02
C PRO A 356 28.55 23.32 -15.94
N ARG A 357 28.68 24.42 -16.70
CA ARG A 357 29.87 25.27 -16.72
C ARG A 357 29.71 26.44 -15.76
N TYR A 358 30.76 26.77 -15.03
CA TYR A 358 30.79 27.95 -14.16
C TYR A 358 30.60 29.23 -14.97
N GLY A 359 29.82 30.20 -14.44
CA GLY A 359 29.56 31.50 -15.06
C GLY A 359 28.52 31.48 -16.22
N THR A 360 27.93 30.33 -16.53
CA THR A 360 26.85 30.27 -17.53
C THR A 360 25.49 30.43 -16.88
N GLU A 361 24.66 31.32 -17.44
CA GLU A 361 23.27 31.43 -16.97
C GLU A 361 22.42 30.22 -17.40
N PRO A 362 21.60 29.67 -16.50
CA PRO A 362 20.62 28.65 -16.89
C PRO A 362 19.64 29.22 -17.93
N ARG A 363 19.37 28.50 -19.00
CA ARG A 363 18.39 28.88 -20.04
C ARG A 363 16.95 28.86 -19.49
N ALA A 364 16.62 29.73 -18.55
CA ALA A 364 15.30 29.77 -17.89
C ALA A 364 14.18 30.45 -18.72
N ALA A 365 14.51 31.19 -19.75
CA ALA A 365 13.59 32.18 -20.31
C ALA A 365 12.51 31.67 -21.30
N ARG A 366 12.52 30.39 -21.71
CA ARG A 366 11.54 29.86 -22.69
C ARG A 366 11.05 28.45 -22.32
N THR A 367 10.67 28.21 -21.09
CA THR A 367 10.08 26.93 -20.70
C THR A 367 8.59 26.91 -21.02
N VAL A 368 8.04 25.72 -21.28
CA VAL A 368 6.59 25.48 -21.42
C VAL A 368 5.84 26.06 -20.22
N TRP A 369 6.43 25.96 -19.04
CA TRP A 369 5.89 26.43 -17.77
C TRP A 369 5.72 27.96 -17.72
N ALA A 370 6.63 28.73 -18.32
CA ALA A 370 6.50 30.16 -18.45
C ALA A 370 5.33 30.57 -19.37
N ARG A 371 5.08 29.78 -20.44
CA ARG A 371 3.92 29.99 -21.32
C ARG A 371 2.61 29.68 -20.60
N ILE A 372 2.55 28.55 -19.88
CA ILE A 372 1.37 28.20 -19.06
C ILE A 372 1.11 29.29 -18.03
N GLY A 373 2.13 29.73 -17.27
CA GLY A 373 2.00 30.84 -16.32
C GLY A 373 1.43 32.12 -16.94
N GLY A 374 1.90 32.50 -18.13
CA GLY A 374 1.37 33.64 -18.87
C GLY A 374 -0.10 33.49 -19.31
N LEU A 375 -0.53 32.25 -19.60
CA LEU A 375 -1.93 31.95 -19.93
C LEU A 375 -2.82 32.09 -18.67
N LEU A 376 -2.37 31.50 -17.54
CA LEU A 376 -3.07 31.55 -16.27
C LEU A 376 -3.24 33.01 -15.76
N GLN A 377 -2.22 33.84 -15.96
CA GLN A 377 -2.26 35.24 -15.56
C GLN A 377 -3.37 36.05 -16.27
N ARG A 378 -3.68 35.67 -17.53
CA ARG A 378 -4.72 36.41 -18.32
C ARG A 378 -6.13 36.18 -17.80
N ARG A 379 -6.46 34.97 -17.35
CA ARG A 379 -7.82 34.60 -16.90
C ARG A 379 -7.76 33.63 -15.71
N PRO A 380 -7.22 34.01 -14.54
CA PRO A 380 -7.00 33.10 -13.42
C PRO A 380 -8.30 32.49 -12.91
N ARG A 381 -9.41 33.25 -12.84
CA ARG A 381 -10.71 32.72 -12.37
C ARG A 381 -11.26 31.61 -13.25
N TRP A 382 -11.25 31.81 -14.56
CA TRP A 382 -11.75 30.79 -15.48
C TRP A 382 -10.87 29.53 -15.44
N SER A 383 -9.55 29.69 -15.29
CA SER A 383 -8.64 28.57 -15.23
C SER A 383 -8.91 27.66 -14.01
N TRP A 384 -9.03 28.22 -12.80
CA TRP A 384 -9.32 27.39 -11.65
C TRP A 384 -10.75 26.87 -11.62
N LEU A 385 -11.77 27.66 -12.07
CA LEU A 385 -13.14 27.16 -12.14
C LEU A 385 -13.32 26.00 -13.12
N MET A 386 -12.72 26.06 -14.31
CA MET A 386 -12.74 24.96 -15.25
C MET A 386 -12.05 23.72 -14.67
N THR A 387 -10.90 23.90 -14.02
CA THR A 387 -10.17 22.79 -13.40
C THR A 387 -10.99 22.13 -12.30
N VAL A 388 -11.57 22.92 -11.40
CA VAL A 388 -12.47 22.41 -10.36
C VAL A 388 -13.67 21.69 -10.99
N GLY A 389 -14.28 22.26 -12.04
CA GLY A 389 -15.41 21.66 -12.74
C GLY A 389 -15.08 20.29 -13.34
N VAL A 390 -13.96 20.18 -14.06
CA VAL A 390 -13.51 18.91 -14.64
C VAL A 390 -13.20 17.88 -13.55
N THR A 391 -12.48 18.29 -12.51
CA THR A 391 -12.14 17.36 -11.40
C THR A 391 -13.39 16.94 -10.63
N ALA A 392 -14.38 17.85 -10.45
CA ALA A 392 -15.65 17.53 -9.81
C ALA A 392 -16.49 16.54 -10.65
N VAL A 393 -16.49 16.69 -11.98
CA VAL A 393 -17.17 15.73 -12.87
C VAL A 393 -16.52 14.35 -12.76
N LEU A 394 -15.19 14.27 -12.73
CA LEU A 394 -14.50 13.01 -12.45
C LEU A 394 -14.87 12.45 -11.07
N ALA A 395 -14.93 13.28 -10.05
CA ALA A 395 -15.32 12.88 -8.70
C ALA A 395 -16.74 12.32 -8.62
N LEU A 396 -17.66 12.81 -9.44
CA LEU A 396 -19.04 12.28 -9.51
C LEU A 396 -19.10 10.83 -10.01
N SER A 397 -18.14 10.37 -10.83
CA SER A 397 -18.10 8.98 -11.26
C SER A 397 -17.82 8.01 -10.08
N ALA A 398 -17.21 8.50 -9.00
CA ALA A 398 -17.00 7.69 -7.79
C ALA A 398 -18.30 7.31 -7.05
N THR A 399 -19.45 7.95 -7.36
CA THR A 399 -20.73 7.62 -6.71
C THR A 399 -21.28 6.25 -7.12
N GLY A 400 -20.76 5.64 -8.18
CA GLY A 400 -21.12 4.30 -8.64
C GLY A 400 -20.25 3.18 -8.07
N LEU A 401 -19.33 3.48 -7.15
CA LEU A 401 -18.42 2.50 -6.58
C LEU A 401 -19.16 1.48 -5.69
N THR A 402 -18.99 0.20 -6.02
CA THR A 402 -19.32 -0.92 -5.13
C THR A 402 -18.10 -1.27 -4.30
N MET A 403 -18.28 -1.46 -2.99
CA MET A 403 -17.20 -1.77 -2.06
C MET A 403 -17.33 -3.17 -1.49
N GLY A 404 -16.21 -3.82 -1.29
CA GLY A 404 -16.11 -5.18 -0.76
C GLY A 404 -15.84 -6.19 -1.86
N LEU A 405 -14.58 -6.60 -2.00
CA LEU A 405 -14.17 -7.74 -2.83
C LEU A 405 -14.56 -9.03 -2.12
N THR A 406 -15.07 -10.00 -2.87
CA THR A 406 -15.22 -11.39 -2.43
C THR A 406 -13.84 -12.07 -2.45
N ASN A 407 -13.70 -13.22 -1.81
CA ASN A 407 -12.45 -13.99 -1.84
C ASN A 407 -12.06 -14.38 -3.28
N GLU A 408 -13.06 -14.65 -4.14
CA GLU A 408 -12.85 -14.98 -5.54
C GLU A 408 -12.36 -13.79 -6.37
N GLU A 409 -12.73 -12.58 -5.97
CA GLU A 409 -12.39 -11.32 -6.65
C GLU A 409 -11.08 -10.69 -6.17
N MET A 410 -10.44 -11.28 -5.16
CA MET A 410 -9.18 -10.73 -4.58
C MET A 410 -7.98 -10.91 -5.51
N TYR A 411 -8.02 -11.82 -6.47
CA TYR A 411 -6.91 -12.16 -7.35
C TYR A 411 -7.17 -11.71 -8.79
N GLN A 412 -6.13 -11.20 -9.48
CA GLN A 412 -6.21 -10.88 -10.91
C GLN A 412 -6.24 -12.16 -11.75
N ASP A 413 -5.32 -13.09 -11.45
CA ASP A 413 -5.31 -14.45 -11.99
C ASP A 413 -5.75 -15.38 -10.87
N LYS A 414 -6.86 -16.11 -11.09
CA LYS A 414 -7.45 -16.98 -10.08
C LYS A 414 -6.53 -18.16 -9.77
N PRO A 415 -6.02 -18.30 -8.53
CA PRO A 415 -5.30 -19.50 -8.11
C PRO A 415 -6.21 -20.73 -8.18
N GLU A 416 -5.61 -21.91 -8.17
CA GLU A 416 -6.35 -23.17 -8.28
C GLU A 416 -7.34 -23.37 -7.11
N SER A 417 -6.99 -22.93 -5.90
CA SER A 417 -7.87 -22.99 -4.74
C SER A 417 -9.15 -22.20 -4.92
N VAL A 418 -9.08 -21.04 -5.59
CA VAL A 418 -10.25 -20.19 -5.91
C VAL A 418 -11.12 -20.89 -6.96
N VAL A 419 -10.52 -21.47 -8.00
CA VAL A 419 -11.24 -22.24 -9.01
C VAL A 419 -11.96 -23.45 -8.37
N ALA A 420 -11.29 -24.15 -7.46
CA ALA A 420 -11.88 -25.26 -6.71
C ALA A 420 -13.06 -24.78 -5.84
N GLN A 421 -12.95 -23.62 -5.20
CA GLN A 421 -14.00 -23.03 -4.39
C GLN A 421 -15.22 -22.63 -5.23
N GLU A 422 -15.03 -22.05 -6.42
CA GLU A 422 -16.11 -21.75 -7.36
C GLU A 422 -16.88 -23.02 -7.76
N LYS A 423 -16.16 -24.10 -8.06
CA LYS A 423 -16.78 -25.39 -8.39
C LYS A 423 -17.56 -26.01 -7.22
N LEU A 424 -16.99 -25.87 -5.99
CA LEU A 424 -17.68 -26.30 -4.77
C LEU A 424 -19.00 -25.52 -4.60
N SER A 425 -18.93 -24.19 -4.69
CA SER A 425 -20.11 -23.32 -4.51
C SER A 425 -21.18 -23.54 -5.57
N ALA A 426 -20.78 -23.94 -6.79
CA ALA A 426 -21.71 -24.23 -7.89
C ALA A 426 -22.50 -25.52 -7.70
N HIS A 427 -21.94 -26.54 -7.01
CA HIS A 427 -22.49 -27.91 -6.99
C HIS A 427 -22.87 -28.43 -5.60
N TYR A 428 -22.38 -27.75 -4.52
CA TYR A 428 -22.68 -28.08 -3.13
C TYR A 428 -23.44 -26.93 -2.47
N PRO A 429 -24.23 -27.16 -1.42
CA PRO A 429 -24.97 -26.10 -0.73
C PRO A 429 -24.05 -24.93 -0.34
N SER A 430 -24.41 -23.71 -0.74
CA SER A 430 -23.57 -22.52 -0.70
C SER A 430 -23.01 -22.21 0.70
N GLY A 431 -23.79 -22.46 1.77
CA GLY A 431 -23.35 -22.26 3.15
C GLY A 431 -22.49 -23.38 3.73
N SER A 432 -22.48 -24.56 3.12
CA SER A 432 -21.73 -25.72 3.64
C SER A 432 -20.24 -25.69 3.29
N SER A 433 -19.86 -24.94 2.28
CA SER A 433 -18.47 -24.81 1.85
C SER A 433 -17.66 -23.86 2.76
N ASP A 434 -18.32 -22.93 3.46
CA ASP A 434 -17.67 -21.92 4.29
C ASP A 434 -18.60 -21.49 5.47
N PRO A 435 -18.81 -22.38 6.45
CA PRO A 435 -19.71 -22.12 7.57
C PRO A 435 -19.14 -21.05 8.53
N ALA A 436 -20.02 -20.30 9.17
CA ALA A 436 -19.62 -19.48 10.29
C ALA A 436 -19.22 -20.35 11.48
N THR A 437 -18.19 -19.93 12.21
CA THR A 437 -17.65 -20.66 13.36
C THR A 437 -18.04 -19.95 14.64
N VAL A 438 -18.64 -20.67 15.58
CA VAL A 438 -18.91 -20.14 16.93
C VAL A 438 -18.04 -20.86 17.94
N VAL A 439 -17.19 -20.10 18.63
CA VAL A 439 -16.40 -20.60 19.75
C VAL A 439 -17.18 -20.33 21.05
N VAL A 440 -17.38 -21.35 21.87
CA VAL A 440 -18.21 -21.27 23.06
C VAL A 440 -17.64 -22.10 24.21
N ARG A 441 -17.91 -21.70 25.45
CA ARG A 441 -17.61 -22.57 26.60
C ARG A 441 -18.38 -23.87 26.49
N THR A 442 -17.71 -25.00 26.66
CA THR A 442 -18.29 -26.33 26.53
C THR A 442 -19.55 -26.53 27.41
N ALA A 443 -19.59 -25.87 28.59
CA ALA A 443 -20.71 -25.95 29.50
C ALA A 443 -22.02 -25.34 28.94
N ALA A 444 -21.91 -24.27 28.13
CA ALA A 444 -23.05 -23.56 27.52
C ALA A 444 -23.34 -24.01 26.07
N ARG A 445 -22.60 -25.00 25.55
CA ARG A 445 -22.65 -25.43 24.16
C ARG A 445 -24.08 -25.71 23.66
N ASP A 446 -24.87 -26.47 24.42
CA ASP A 446 -26.20 -26.91 23.98
C ASP A 446 -27.20 -25.75 23.97
N GLU A 447 -27.08 -24.79 24.89
CA GLU A 447 -27.88 -23.58 24.93
C GLU A 447 -27.54 -22.65 23.76
N VAL A 448 -26.24 -22.43 23.51
CA VAL A 448 -25.79 -21.64 22.35
C VAL A 448 -26.19 -22.31 21.03
N ARG A 449 -26.07 -23.63 20.92
CA ARG A 449 -26.54 -24.36 19.74
C ARG A 449 -28.04 -24.17 19.49
N GLN A 450 -28.85 -24.21 20.54
CA GLN A 450 -30.29 -23.99 20.43
C GLN A 450 -30.61 -22.54 20.04
N ALA A 451 -29.93 -21.57 20.64
CA ALA A 451 -30.08 -20.14 20.30
C ALA A 451 -29.68 -19.88 18.84
N ALA A 452 -28.55 -20.41 18.41
CA ALA A 452 -28.06 -20.28 17.02
C ALA A 452 -28.99 -20.93 15.99
N SER A 453 -29.55 -22.11 16.30
CA SER A 453 -30.48 -22.83 15.41
C SER A 453 -31.84 -22.14 15.25
N ALA A 454 -32.19 -21.21 16.14
CA ALA A 454 -33.42 -20.43 16.11
C ALA A 454 -33.28 -19.12 15.28
N VAL A 455 -32.07 -18.79 14.83
CA VAL A 455 -31.82 -17.55 14.08
C VAL A 455 -32.28 -17.70 12.64
N ASP A 456 -33.04 -16.74 12.16
CA ASP A 456 -33.45 -16.65 10.76
C ASP A 456 -32.24 -16.43 9.84
N GLY A 457 -32.05 -17.29 8.84
CA GLY A 457 -30.90 -17.35 7.96
C GLY A 457 -29.82 -18.36 8.39
N VAL A 458 -30.11 -19.23 9.36
CA VAL A 458 -29.27 -20.37 9.76
C VAL A 458 -29.95 -21.68 9.33
N GLU A 459 -29.28 -22.43 8.45
CA GLU A 459 -29.73 -23.74 7.94
C GLU A 459 -29.52 -24.84 8.98
N SER A 460 -28.29 -24.92 9.52
CA SER A 460 -27.92 -25.97 10.47
C SER A 460 -26.81 -25.58 11.40
N VAL A 461 -26.76 -26.15 12.61
CA VAL A 461 -25.72 -25.96 13.60
C VAL A 461 -25.21 -27.32 14.06
N ARG A 462 -23.89 -27.55 13.91
CA ARG A 462 -23.22 -28.79 14.27
C ARG A 462 -22.07 -28.54 15.22
N PRO A 463 -21.91 -29.35 16.31
CA PRO A 463 -20.71 -29.29 17.11
C PRO A 463 -19.54 -29.94 16.32
N GLU A 464 -18.38 -29.31 16.38
CA GLU A 464 -17.16 -29.82 15.74
C GLU A 464 -16.14 -30.27 16.80
N ASP A 465 -15.20 -29.38 17.12
CA ASP A 465 -14.04 -29.70 17.92
C ASP A 465 -14.15 -29.23 19.38
N ARG A 466 -13.31 -29.78 20.23
CA ARG A 466 -13.09 -29.32 21.59
C ARG A 466 -11.62 -29.09 21.84
N THR A 467 -11.30 -28.07 22.64
CA THR A 467 -9.93 -27.88 23.14
C THR A 467 -9.46 -29.09 23.96
N ALA A 468 -8.16 -29.34 23.98
CA ALA A 468 -7.56 -30.45 24.73
C ALA A 468 -7.90 -30.41 26.22
N ASP A 469 -8.11 -29.24 26.82
CA ASP A 469 -8.53 -29.03 28.20
C ASP A 469 -10.06 -29.17 28.38
N GLY A 470 -10.81 -29.35 27.30
CA GLY A 470 -12.27 -29.53 27.28
C GLY A 470 -13.10 -28.29 27.64
N ARG A 471 -12.46 -27.09 27.73
CA ARG A 471 -13.12 -25.85 28.16
C ARG A 471 -13.92 -25.19 27.08
N LEU A 472 -13.41 -25.19 25.83
CA LEU A 472 -14.04 -24.56 24.69
C LEU A 472 -14.48 -25.63 23.69
N THR A 473 -15.54 -25.32 22.95
CA THR A 473 -16.09 -26.13 21.85
C THR A 473 -16.36 -25.22 20.67
N THR A 474 -16.12 -25.69 19.46
CA THR A 474 -16.54 -24.99 18.22
C THR A 474 -17.88 -25.53 17.74
N LEU A 475 -18.71 -24.64 17.21
CA LEU A 475 -19.93 -24.97 16.49
C LEU A 475 -19.79 -24.44 15.05
N SER A 476 -20.03 -25.31 14.09
CA SER A 476 -20.15 -24.93 12.68
C SER A 476 -21.61 -24.54 12.41
N VAL A 477 -21.79 -23.32 11.93
CA VAL A 477 -23.11 -22.74 11.61
C VAL A 477 -23.20 -22.51 10.13
N VAL A 478 -23.97 -23.35 9.43
CA VAL A 478 -24.25 -23.22 8.01
C VAL A 478 -25.34 -22.17 7.83
N LEU A 479 -25.08 -21.16 6.98
CA LEU A 479 -26.02 -20.11 6.64
C LEU A 479 -26.84 -20.49 5.39
N ASP A 480 -28.06 -19.99 5.28
CA ASP A 480 -28.93 -20.22 4.12
C ASP A 480 -28.40 -19.58 2.84
N ASP A 481 -27.75 -18.40 2.99
CA ASP A 481 -27.26 -17.57 1.89
C ASP A 481 -25.75 -17.71 1.70
N ALA A 482 -25.25 -17.34 0.52
CA ALA A 482 -23.83 -17.32 0.21
C ALA A 482 -23.05 -16.44 1.21
N PRO A 483 -21.83 -16.85 1.65
CA PRO A 483 -21.08 -16.20 2.73
C PRO A 483 -20.79 -14.71 2.51
N ASP A 484 -20.66 -14.27 1.26
CA ASP A 484 -20.36 -12.89 0.86
C ASP A 484 -21.61 -12.00 0.70
N SER A 485 -22.82 -12.60 0.72
CA SER A 485 -24.08 -11.91 0.53
C SER A 485 -24.42 -10.94 1.69
N GLU A 486 -25.21 -9.91 1.38
CA GLU A 486 -25.73 -9.00 2.41
C GLU A 486 -26.73 -9.69 3.36
N ALA A 487 -27.37 -10.77 2.92
CA ALA A 487 -28.29 -11.56 3.73
C ALA A 487 -27.51 -12.39 4.75
N ALA A 488 -26.41 -13.04 4.35
CA ALA A 488 -25.52 -13.78 5.25
C ALA A 488 -24.86 -12.86 6.28
N LYS A 489 -24.38 -11.66 5.90
CA LYS A 489 -23.84 -10.67 6.83
C LYS A 489 -24.86 -10.25 7.88
N LYS A 490 -26.12 -10.06 7.51
CA LYS A 490 -27.22 -9.80 8.47
C LYS A 490 -27.55 -11.00 9.33
N ALA A 491 -27.45 -12.23 8.80
CA ALA A 491 -27.64 -13.44 9.58
C ALA A 491 -26.54 -13.57 10.66
N VAL A 492 -25.28 -13.26 10.34
CA VAL A 492 -24.18 -13.21 11.32
C VAL A 492 -24.45 -12.19 12.42
N ASP A 493 -25.00 -11.01 12.11
CA ASP A 493 -25.38 -10.04 13.14
C ASP A 493 -26.44 -10.59 14.08
N ARG A 494 -27.52 -11.17 13.52
CA ARG A 494 -28.57 -11.81 14.34
C ARG A 494 -28.02 -12.98 15.16
N LEU A 495 -27.09 -13.75 14.56
CA LEU A 495 -26.43 -14.86 15.25
C LEU A 495 -25.64 -14.36 16.48
N ARG A 496 -24.84 -13.29 16.30
CA ARG A 496 -24.11 -12.64 17.41
C ARG A 496 -25.06 -12.19 18.51
N ASP A 497 -26.12 -11.47 18.13
CA ASP A 497 -27.13 -11.01 19.10
C ASP A 497 -27.75 -12.16 19.87
N ALA A 498 -28.03 -13.28 19.22
CA ALA A 498 -28.66 -14.45 19.86
C ALA A 498 -27.69 -15.20 20.79
N VAL A 499 -26.46 -15.46 20.35
CA VAL A 499 -25.49 -16.23 21.15
C VAL A 499 -24.91 -15.44 22.31
N HIS A 500 -24.79 -14.11 22.19
CA HIS A 500 -24.35 -13.24 23.29
C HIS A 500 -25.39 -13.10 24.39
N GLN A 501 -26.64 -13.42 24.17
CA GLN A 501 -27.69 -13.43 25.20
C GLN A 501 -27.63 -14.66 26.11
N VAL A 502 -26.87 -15.67 25.77
CA VAL A 502 -26.71 -16.89 26.58
C VAL A 502 -25.71 -16.58 27.71
N GLU A 503 -26.19 -16.66 28.95
CA GLU A 503 -25.38 -16.37 30.14
C GLU A 503 -24.20 -17.34 30.24
N ASP A 504 -23.04 -16.83 30.70
CA ASP A 504 -21.79 -17.58 30.92
C ASP A 504 -21.25 -18.36 29.69
N ALA A 505 -21.76 -18.11 28.48
CA ALA A 505 -21.33 -18.78 27.27
C ALA A 505 -19.99 -18.29 26.74
N ASP A 506 -19.63 -17.01 26.95
CA ASP A 506 -18.52 -16.31 26.30
C ASP A 506 -18.42 -16.68 24.81
N ALA A 507 -19.58 -16.72 24.15
CA ALA A 507 -19.69 -17.13 22.75
C ALA A 507 -19.13 -16.04 21.82
N LEU A 508 -18.31 -16.45 20.85
CA LEU A 508 -17.73 -15.59 19.82
C LEU A 508 -18.06 -16.15 18.44
N VAL A 509 -18.46 -15.28 17.51
CA VAL A 509 -18.83 -15.65 16.13
C VAL A 509 -17.78 -15.15 15.15
N GLY A 510 -17.18 -16.08 14.39
CA GLY A 510 -16.18 -15.85 13.36
C GLY A 510 -16.54 -16.55 12.04
N GLY A 511 -15.53 -16.80 11.22
CA GLY A 511 -15.63 -17.34 9.87
C GLY A 511 -15.73 -16.24 8.82
N THR A 512 -15.62 -16.59 7.55
CA THR A 512 -15.43 -15.66 6.42
C THR A 512 -16.50 -14.56 6.35
N THR A 513 -17.77 -14.92 6.53
CA THR A 513 -18.88 -13.92 6.53
C THR A 513 -18.71 -12.87 7.65
N ALA A 514 -18.29 -13.32 8.84
CA ALA A 514 -18.03 -12.43 9.98
C ALA A 514 -16.82 -11.55 9.73
N GLU A 515 -15.75 -12.07 9.13
CA GLU A 515 -14.55 -11.33 8.75
C GLU A 515 -14.85 -10.23 7.72
N LEU A 516 -15.63 -10.55 6.67
CA LEU A 516 -16.06 -9.57 5.69
C LEU A 516 -16.93 -8.46 6.30
N LEU A 517 -17.82 -8.80 7.22
CA LEU A 517 -18.65 -7.84 7.94
C LEU A 517 -17.81 -6.92 8.83
N ASP A 518 -16.91 -7.50 9.62
CA ASP A 518 -16.05 -6.76 10.57
C ASP A 518 -15.07 -5.86 9.83
N THR A 519 -14.46 -6.33 8.74
CA THR A 519 -13.56 -5.55 7.89
C THR A 519 -14.29 -4.36 7.26
N ARG A 520 -15.50 -4.54 6.76
CA ARG A 520 -16.32 -3.46 6.21
C ARG A 520 -16.67 -2.40 7.26
N ARG A 521 -17.03 -2.82 8.46
CA ARG A 521 -17.33 -1.90 9.59
C ARG A 521 -16.11 -1.13 10.03
N ALA A 522 -14.98 -1.81 10.17
CA ALA A 522 -13.73 -1.20 10.53
C ALA A 522 -13.26 -0.19 9.46
N ALA A 523 -13.34 -0.54 8.17
CA ALA A 523 -13.00 0.38 7.10
C ALA A 523 -13.85 1.68 7.14
N GLN A 524 -15.15 1.57 7.43
CA GLN A 524 -16.02 2.74 7.60
C GLN A 524 -15.68 3.57 8.84
N SER A 525 -15.31 2.91 9.96
CA SER A 525 -14.82 3.56 11.19
C SER A 525 -13.53 4.31 10.92
N ASP A 526 -12.58 3.64 10.24
CA ASP A 526 -11.27 4.18 9.92
C ASP A 526 -11.36 5.42 9.01
N LEU A 527 -12.22 5.42 8.00
CA LEU A 527 -12.47 6.61 7.19
C LEU A 527 -12.94 7.81 8.02
N ARG A 528 -13.81 7.59 9.00
CA ARG A 528 -14.35 8.65 9.86
C ARG A 528 -13.35 9.15 10.89
N THR A 529 -12.43 8.29 11.33
CA THR A 529 -11.46 8.60 12.39
C THR A 529 -10.15 9.12 11.82
N VAL A 530 -9.55 8.40 10.86
CA VAL A 530 -8.21 8.69 10.37
C VAL A 530 -8.18 9.90 9.44
N ILE A 531 -9.16 10.03 8.51
CA ILE A 531 -9.15 11.14 7.54
C ILE A 531 -9.15 12.52 8.21
N PRO A 532 -10.03 12.82 9.19
CA PRO A 532 -9.99 14.11 9.88
C PRO A 532 -8.68 14.38 10.60
N VAL A 533 -8.08 13.34 11.22
CA VAL A 533 -6.80 13.48 11.92
C VAL A 533 -5.68 13.79 10.93
N VAL A 534 -5.60 13.08 9.81
CA VAL A 534 -4.62 13.35 8.74
C VAL A 534 -4.76 14.78 8.22
N LEU A 535 -5.99 15.20 7.91
CA LEU A 535 -6.25 16.57 7.44
C LEU A 535 -5.84 17.63 8.47
N ALA A 536 -6.15 17.42 9.75
CA ALA A 536 -5.77 18.34 10.82
C ALA A 536 -4.24 18.42 11.00
N VAL A 537 -3.57 17.28 11.05
CA VAL A 537 -2.11 17.21 11.20
C VAL A 537 -1.41 17.88 10.01
N VAL A 538 -1.83 17.56 8.81
CA VAL A 538 -1.28 18.14 7.58
C VAL A 538 -1.52 19.65 7.54
N LEU A 539 -2.71 20.11 7.89
CA LEU A 539 -3.03 21.54 7.98
C LEU A 539 -2.09 22.26 8.95
N LEU A 540 -1.87 21.69 10.14
CA LEU A 540 -0.96 22.26 11.15
C LEU A 540 0.48 22.34 10.63
N VAL A 541 0.97 21.28 9.97
CA VAL A 541 2.32 21.28 9.37
C VAL A 541 2.43 22.36 8.29
N LEU A 542 1.44 22.46 7.41
CA LEU A 542 1.42 23.49 6.36
C LEU A 542 1.38 24.91 6.93
N ILE A 543 0.59 25.16 7.97
CA ILE A 543 0.53 26.46 8.67
C ILE A 543 1.90 26.80 9.25
N ALA A 544 2.53 25.85 9.94
CA ALA A 544 3.85 26.07 10.53
C ALA A 544 4.92 26.39 9.47
N LEU A 545 4.87 25.69 8.33
CA LEU A 545 5.84 25.81 7.25
C LEU A 545 5.64 27.09 6.42
N LEU A 546 4.42 27.33 5.97
CA LEU A 546 4.09 28.49 5.12
C LEU A 546 3.87 29.78 5.94
N ARG A 547 3.75 29.66 7.27
CA ARG A 547 3.44 30.79 8.18
C ARG A 547 2.25 31.62 7.67
N SER A 548 1.22 30.96 7.21
CA SER A 548 0.01 31.50 6.64
C SER A 548 -1.16 30.61 7.00
N LEU A 549 -2.38 31.12 6.99
CA LEU A 549 -3.61 30.34 7.21
C LEU A 549 -4.33 30.08 5.88
N VAL A 550 -4.34 31.07 4.98
CA VAL A 550 -5.11 30.97 3.73
C VAL A 550 -4.49 29.98 2.74
N ALA A 551 -3.16 30.07 2.53
CA ALA A 551 -2.49 29.13 1.61
C ALA A 551 -2.69 27.65 2.02
N PRO A 552 -2.45 27.23 3.30
CA PRO A 552 -2.71 25.87 3.74
C PRO A 552 -4.13 25.37 3.51
N LEU A 553 -5.13 26.20 3.83
CA LEU A 553 -6.54 25.82 3.61
C LEU A 553 -6.87 25.63 2.13
N LEU A 554 -6.37 26.50 1.25
CA LEU A 554 -6.55 26.36 -0.19
C LEU A 554 -5.84 25.08 -0.70
N LEU A 555 -4.61 24.83 -0.27
CA LEU A 555 -3.87 23.64 -0.67
C LEU A 555 -4.59 22.37 -0.20
N LEU A 556 -5.06 22.34 1.04
CA LEU A 556 -5.78 21.20 1.58
C LEU A 556 -7.07 20.93 0.77
N ALA A 557 -7.84 21.97 0.48
CA ALA A 557 -9.05 21.86 -0.34
C ALA A 557 -8.73 21.32 -1.76
N THR A 558 -7.62 21.75 -2.37
CA THR A 558 -7.23 21.25 -3.70
C THR A 558 -6.80 19.80 -3.66
N VAL A 559 -6.14 19.34 -2.59
CA VAL A 559 -5.73 17.94 -2.42
C VAL A 559 -6.93 17.02 -2.18
N VAL A 560 -7.89 17.44 -1.36
CA VAL A 560 -9.15 16.69 -1.16
C VAL A 560 -9.92 16.56 -2.47
N LEU A 561 -10.04 17.65 -3.24
CA LEU A 561 -10.68 17.63 -4.55
C LEU A 561 -9.94 16.68 -5.52
N SER A 562 -8.61 16.74 -5.52
CA SER A 562 -7.75 15.86 -6.33
C SER A 562 -7.96 14.39 -6.00
N PHE A 563 -8.07 14.05 -4.72
CA PHE A 563 -8.34 12.69 -4.27
C PHE A 563 -9.66 12.16 -4.82
N PHE A 564 -10.76 12.90 -4.67
CA PHE A 564 -12.05 12.47 -5.21
C PHE A 564 -12.04 12.39 -6.74
N GLY A 565 -11.34 13.31 -7.41
CA GLY A 565 -11.13 13.24 -8.85
C GLY A 565 -10.34 12.02 -9.30
N ALA A 566 -9.28 11.66 -8.55
CA ALA A 566 -8.49 10.47 -8.79
C ALA A 566 -9.30 9.19 -8.53
N LEU A 567 -10.08 9.15 -7.45
CA LEU A 567 -10.94 8.03 -7.11
C LEU A 567 -11.98 7.78 -8.22
N GLY A 568 -12.62 8.85 -8.73
CA GLY A 568 -13.57 8.74 -9.82
C GLY A 568 -12.92 8.33 -11.15
N ALA A 569 -11.75 8.86 -11.47
CA ALA A 569 -11.00 8.44 -12.66
C ALA A 569 -10.59 6.96 -12.56
N SER A 570 -10.16 6.53 -11.37
CA SER A 570 -9.78 5.12 -11.12
C SER A 570 -10.99 4.20 -11.22
N HIS A 571 -12.15 4.61 -10.72
CA HIS A 571 -13.39 3.85 -10.89
C HIS A 571 -13.71 3.56 -12.36
N LEU A 572 -13.58 4.57 -13.22
CA LEU A 572 -13.80 4.38 -14.66
C LEU A 572 -12.81 3.36 -15.26
N ILE A 573 -11.56 3.37 -14.80
CA ILE A 573 -10.55 2.42 -15.26
C ILE A 573 -10.83 1.03 -14.71
N PHE A 574 -11.21 0.89 -13.44
CA PHE A 574 -11.55 -0.39 -12.83
C PHE A 574 -12.70 -1.06 -13.56
N THR A 575 -13.75 -0.31 -13.86
CA THR A 575 -14.97 -0.87 -14.46
C THR A 575 -14.95 -1.00 -15.97
N GLN A 576 -14.18 -0.16 -16.71
CA GLN A 576 -14.23 -0.13 -18.17
C GLN A 576 -12.99 -0.70 -18.85
N LEU A 577 -11.88 -0.83 -18.14
CA LEU A 577 -10.60 -1.27 -18.70
C LEU A 577 -10.06 -2.53 -18.03
N LEU A 578 -10.26 -2.67 -16.72
CA LEU A 578 -9.71 -3.78 -15.93
C LEU A 578 -10.77 -4.78 -15.48
N ASP A 579 -12.06 -4.49 -15.73
CA ASP A 579 -13.22 -5.34 -15.38
C ASP A 579 -13.24 -5.79 -13.90
N PHE A 580 -12.74 -4.90 -12.98
CA PHE A 580 -12.81 -5.19 -11.56
C PHE A 580 -14.25 -5.01 -11.05
N PRO A 581 -14.86 -6.03 -10.42
CA PRO A 581 -16.28 -6.01 -10.04
C PRO A 581 -16.56 -5.07 -8.86
N ALA A 582 -15.63 -4.94 -7.93
CA ALA A 582 -15.74 -4.11 -6.74
C ALA A 582 -14.38 -3.50 -6.34
N MET A 583 -14.42 -2.60 -5.38
CA MET A 583 -13.25 -1.95 -4.80
C MET A 583 -12.97 -2.51 -3.41
N ASP A 584 -11.68 -2.68 -3.09
CA ASP A 584 -11.24 -3.08 -1.75
C ASP A 584 -11.68 -2.07 -0.67
N ASN A 585 -12.12 -2.58 0.49
CA ASN A 585 -12.64 -1.78 1.59
C ASN A 585 -11.61 -0.79 2.17
N SER A 586 -10.34 -1.14 2.18
CA SER A 586 -9.25 -0.31 2.74
C SER A 586 -8.73 0.73 1.73
N LEU A 587 -8.99 0.55 0.43
CA LEU A 587 -8.44 1.35 -0.64
C LEU A 587 -8.72 2.86 -0.51
N PRO A 588 -9.95 3.33 -0.17
CA PRO A 588 -10.21 4.76 -0.04
C PRO A 588 -9.37 5.42 1.04
N LEU A 589 -9.16 4.74 2.17
CA LEU A 589 -8.33 5.25 3.25
C LEU A 589 -6.86 5.27 2.85
N MET A 590 -6.34 4.16 2.36
CA MET A 590 -4.93 4.05 1.94
C MET A 590 -4.62 5.05 0.83
N GLY A 591 -5.43 5.07 -0.22
CA GLY A 591 -5.28 5.99 -1.34
C GLY A 591 -5.37 7.46 -0.91
N PHE A 592 -6.28 7.79 0.01
CA PHE A 592 -6.38 9.14 0.58
C PHE A 592 -5.09 9.54 1.29
N VAL A 593 -4.60 8.70 2.19
CA VAL A 593 -3.39 9.00 2.98
C VAL A 593 -2.17 9.12 2.08
N PHE A 594 -1.99 8.21 1.10
CA PHE A 594 -0.90 8.31 0.13
C PHE A 594 -0.99 9.57 -0.72
N LEU A 595 -2.15 9.88 -1.30
CA LEU A 595 -2.30 11.05 -2.16
C LEU A 595 -2.17 12.37 -1.40
N VAL A 596 -2.68 12.42 -0.17
CA VAL A 596 -2.50 13.59 0.69
C VAL A 596 -1.02 13.74 1.07
N ALA A 597 -0.38 12.67 1.53
CA ALA A 597 1.02 12.71 1.96
C ALA A 597 1.97 13.09 0.81
N LEU A 598 1.83 12.45 -0.35
CA LEU A 598 2.68 12.68 -1.53
C LEU A 598 2.31 13.94 -2.30
N GLY A 599 1.01 14.28 -2.39
CA GLY A 599 0.55 15.47 -3.11
C GLY A 599 0.93 16.77 -2.43
N ILE A 600 0.89 16.80 -1.09
CA ILE A 600 1.23 18.01 -0.32
C ILE A 600 2.71 18.35 -0.42
N ASP A 601 3.58 17.37 -0.49
CA ASP A 601 5.02 17.55 -0.59
C ASP A 601 5.41 18.55 -1.68
N TYR A 602 4.97 18.32 -2.85
CA TYR A 602 5.29 19.19 -3.96
C TYR A 602 4.56 20.56 -3.90
N ASN A 603 3.39 20.61 -3.27
CA ASN A 603 2.70 21.88 -3.02
C ASN A 603 3.51 22.76 -2.03
N ILE A 604 4.13 22.12 -1.02
CA ILE A 604 5.08 22.78 -0.11
C ILE A 604 6.24 23.35 -0.92
N PHE A 605 6.84 22.57 -1.81
CA PHE A 605 7.98 23.00 -2.60
C PHE A 605 7.64 24.18 -3.53
N LEU A 606 6.51 24.10 -4.25
CA LEU A 606 6.02 25.19 -5.11
C LEU A 606 5.78 26.47 -4.30
N MET A 607 4.98 26.38 -3.22
CA MET A 607 4.56 27.55 -2.46
C MET A 607 5.69 28.17 -1.64
N THR A 608 6.65 27.38 -1.17
CA THR A 608 7.87 27.88 -0.54
C THR A 608 8.69 28.71 -1.55
N ARG A 609 8.83 28.21 -2.79
CA ARG A 609 9.53 28.94 -3.86
C ARG A 609 8.77 30.20 -4.27
N VAL A 610 7.45 30.13 -4.43
CA VAL A 610 6.60 31.28 -4.69
C VAL A 610 6.78 32.35 -3.61
N ARG A 611 6.84 31.96 -2.34
CA ARG A 611 7.04 32.87 -1.21
C ARG A 611 8.41 33.55 -1.25
N GLU A 612 9.48 32.81 -1.56
CA GLU A 612 10.83 33.38 -1.73
C GLU A 612 10.86 34.43 -2.85
N GLU A 613 10.30 34.10 -4.01
CA GLU A 613 10.27 34.97 -5.17
C GLU A 613 9.31 36.16 -4.95
N ALA A 614 8.19 35.95 -4.26
CA ALA A 614 7.23 37.01 -3.95
C ALA A 614 7.83 38.07 -3.01
N ALA A 615 8.67 37.67 -2.07
CA ALA A 615 9.38 38.58 -1.19
C ALA A 615 10.40 39.48 -1.93
N LEU A 616 10.89 39.04 -3.12
CA LEU A 616 11.88 39.79 -3.90
C LEU A 616 11.24 40.62 -5.02
N HIS A 617 10.19 40.11 -5.67
CA HIS A 617 9.68 40.63 -6.93
C HIS A 617 8.18 41.00 -6.89
N GLY A 618 7.53 40.82 -5.73
CA GLY A 618 6.08 40.97 -5.56
C GLY A 618 5.31 39.70 -5.93
N HIS A 619 4.05 39.60 -5.46
CA HIS A 619 3.24 38.40 -5.47
C HIS A 619 3.07 37.76 -6.86
N THR A 620 2.55 38.52 -7.83
CA THR A 620 2.24 37.98 -9.17
C THR A 620 3.48 37.47 -9.90
N LYS A 621 4.59 38.25 -9.87
CA LYS A 621 5.86 37.79 -10.44
C LYS A 621 6.43 36.62 -9.70
N GLY A 622 6.23 36.55 -8.38
CA GLY A 622 6.65 35.44 -7.53
C GLY A 622 5.97 34.13 -7.92
N VAL A 623 4.65 34.15 -8.15
CA VAL A 623 3.90 32.97 -8.61
C VAL A 623 4.40 32.48 -9.98
N LEU A 624 4.56 33.39 -10.93
CA LEU A 624 5.02 33.04 -12.29
C LEU A 624 6.48 32.52 -12.31
N SER A 625 7.38 33.16 -11.56
CA SER A 625 8.78 32.75 -11.43
C SER A 625 8.89 31.42 -10.69
N GLY A 626 8.10 31.23 -9.63
CA GLY A 626 8.00 29.97 -8.89
C GLY A 626 7.59 28.82 -9.79
N LEU A 627 6.50 28.97 -10.55
CA LEU A 627 6.02 27.96 -11.50
C LEU A 627 7.06 27.66 -12.59
N ALA A 628 7.66 28.68 -13.18
CA ALA A 628 8.64 28.52 -14.26
C ALA A 628 9.91 27.80 -13.81
N SER A 629 10.34 28.05 -12.56
CA SER A 629 11.56 27.46 -12.01
C SER A 629 11.39 26.03 -11.45
N THR A 630 10.20 25.71 -10.94
CA THR A 630 9.94 24.42 -10.28
C THR A 630 9.18 23.44 -11.18
N GLY A 631 8.39 23.92 -12.14
CA GLY A 631 7.47 23.09 -12.91
C GLY A 631 8.13 21.90 -13.60
N GLY A 632 9.31 22.07 -14.20
CA GLY A 632 10.01 20.96 -14.87
C GLY A 632 10.48 19.86 -13.91
N VAL A 633 11.02 20.24 -12.76
CA VAL A 633 11.50 19.28 -11.75
C VAL A 633 10.32 18.52 -11.15
N ILE A 634 9.27 19.23 -10.79
CA ILE A 634 8.05 18.68 -10.20
C ILE A 634 7.38 17.69 -11.16
N THR A 635 7.28 18.06 -12.45
CA THR A 635 6.64 17.17 -13.43
C THR A 635 7.43 15.89 -13.66
N SER A 636 8.77 15.99 -13.76
CA SER A 636 9.58 14.78 -13.90
C SER A 636 9.50 13.89 -12.67
N ALA A 637 9.46 14.48 -11.48
CA ALA A 637 9.30 13.77 -10.22
C ALA A 637 7.93 13.07 -10.14
N GLY A 638 6.84 13.78 -10.45
CA GLY A 638 5.50 13.18 -10.44
C GLY A 638 5.32 12.05 -11.46
N ILE A 639 5.96 12.13 -12.64
CA ILE A 639 5.96 11.02 -13.61
C ILE A 639 6.70 9.80 -13.05
N VAL A 640 7.87 10.00 -12.44
CA VAL A 640 8.65 8.91 -11.84
C VAL A 640 7.84 8.25 -10.72
N LEU A 641 7.26 9.05 -9.84
CA LEU A 641 6.46 8.55 -8.72
C LEU A 641 5.21 7.79 -9.20
N ALA A 642 4.46 8.35 -10.16
CA ALA A 642 3.29 7.70 -10.73
C ALA A 642 3.64 6.36 -11.39
N ALA A 643 4.74 6.30 -12.15
CA ALA A 643 5.17 5.08 -12.78
C ALA A 643 5.71 4.04 -11.76
N THR A 644 6.30 4.49 -10.65
CA THR A 644 6.71 3.62 -9.56
C THR A 644 5.48 2.93 -8.93
N PHE A 645 4.41 3.69 -8.68
CA PHE A 645 3.15 3.12 -8.19
C PHE A 645 2.43 2.28 -9.24
N ALA A 646 2.56 2.60 -10.54
CA ALA A 646 2.00 1.77 -11.61
C ALA A 646 2.60 0.36 -11.65
N VAL A 647 3.79 0.14 -11.10
CA VAL A 647 4.35 -1.22 -10.97
C VAL A 647 3.52 -2.06 -9.98
N ILE A 648 2.96 -1.45 -8.92
CA ILE A 648 2.07 -2.16 -7.98
C ILE A 648 0.81 -2.64 -8.72
N ALA A 649 0.37 -1.93 -9.76
CA ALA A 649 -0.81 -2.34 -10.53
C ALA A 649 -0.61 -3.65 -11.33
N THR A 650 0.62 -4.14 -11.46
CA THR A 650 0.93 -5.43 -12.11
C THR A 650 1.00 -6.61 -11.13
N MET A 651 0.70 -6.38 -9.86
CA MET A 651 0.72 -7.43 -8.83
C MET A 651 -0.52 -8.30 -8.91
N PRO A 652 -0.46 -9.56 -8.51
CA PRO A 652 -1.56 -10.52 -8.66
C PRO A 652 -2.79 -10.21 -7.80
N LEU A 653 -2.64 -9.36 -6.76
CA LEU A 653 -3.74 -8.97 -5.89
C LEU A 653 -4.47 -7.73 -6.43
N VAL A 654 -5.80 -7.83 -6.57
CA VAL A 654 -6.67 -6.74 -7.04
C VAL A 654 -6.57 -5.50 -6.15
N SER A 655 -6.50 -5.65 -4.83
CA SER A 655 -6.33 -4.53 -3.88
C SER A 655 -5.05 -3.73 -4.14
N MET A 656 -3.93 -4.43 -4.42
CA MET A 656 -2.65 -3.79 -4.78
C MET A 656 -2.74 -3.10 -6.14
N ALA A 657 -3.33 -3.77 -7.13
CA ALA A 657 -3.52 -3.19 -8.46
C ALA A 657 -4.36 -1.91 -8.39
N GLN A 658 -5.45 -1.93 -7.64
CA GLN A 658 -6.29 -0.77 -7.40
C GLN A 658 -5.52 0.38 -6.71
N LEU A 659 -4.71 0.07 -5.70
CA LEU A 659 -3.87 1.06 -5.02
C LEU A 659 -2.85 1.68 -5.99
N GLY A 660 -2.18 0.87 -6.78
CA GLY A 660 -1.20 1.32 -7.78
C GLY A 660 -1.82 2.26 -8.82
N VAL A 661 -2.99 1.91 -9.35
CA VAL A 661 -3.75 2.73 -10.30
C VAL A 661 -4.22 4.02 -9.65
N LEU A 662 -4.85 3.95 -8.46
CA LEU A 662 -5.40 5.12 -7.77
C LEU A 662 -4.31 6.15 -7.42
N VAL A 663 -3.21 5.67 -6.83
CA VAL A 663 -2.10 6.57 -6.46
C VAL A 663 -1.38 7.07 -7.71
N GLY A 664 -1.15 6.22 -8.70
CA GLY A 664 -0.51 6.61 -9.97
C GLY A 664 -1.28 7.72 -10.69
N ILE A 665 -2.59 7.54 -10.88
CA ILE A 665 -3.46 8.54 -11.52
C ILE A 665 -3.57 9.79 -10.66
N GLY A 666 -3.72 9.64 -9.35
CA GLY A 666 -3.82 10.77 -8.43
C GLY A 666 -2.58 11.64 -8.45
N VAL A 667 -1.39 11.05 -8.46
CA VAL A 667 -0.11 11.77 -8.59
C VAL A 667 -0.01 12.49 -9.94
N LEU A 668 -0.44 11.87 -11.05
CA LEU A 668 -0.46 12.52 -12.35
C LEU A 668 -1.44 13.69 -12.39
N LEU A 669 -2.66 13.49 -11.88
CA LEU A 669 -3.68 14.53 -11.79
C LEU A 669 -3.20 15.70 -10.92
N ASP A 670 -2.60 15.39 -9.76
CA ASP A 670 -2.01 16.40 -8.89
C ASP A 670 -0.88 17.17 -9.58
N THR A 671 0.01 16.46 -10.29
CA THR A 671 1.16 17.06 -10.95
C THR A 671 0.80 17.94 -12.15
N PHE A 672 -0.05 17.45 -13.04
CA PHE A 672 -0.36 18.12 -14.31
C PHE A 672 -1.53 19.10 -14.20
N VAL A 673 -2.50 18.83 -13.33
CA VAL A 673 -3.73 19.61 -13.23
C VAL A 673 -3.71 20.51 -12.00
N VAL A 674 -3.62 19.91 -10.80
CA VAL A 674 -3.74 20.68 -9.56
C VAL A 674 -2.60 21.67 -9.39
N ARG A 675 -1.39 21.19 -9.49
CA ARG A 675 -0.18 21.99 -9.23
C ARG A 675 0.21 22.92 -10.35
N THR A 676 -0.03 22.48 -11.59
CA THR A 676 0.35 23.27 -12.75
C THR A 676 -0.67 24.36 -13.07
N VAL A 677 -1.97 24.08 -12.83
CA VAL A 677 -3.07 24.96 -13.20
C VAL A 677 -3.83 25.49 -11.99
N LEU A 678 -4.35 24.60 -11.13
CA LEU A 678 -5.28 24.96 -10.07
C LEU A 678 -4.63 25.85 -8.99
N VAL A 679 -3.55 25.39 -8.38
CA VAL A 679 -2.86 26.09 -7.29
C VAL A 679 -2.30 27.44 -7.74
N PRO A 680 -1.58 27.57 -8.87
CA PRO A 680 -1.12 28.89 -9.35
C PRO A 680 -2.26 29.84 -9.70
N SER A 681 -3.35 29.33 -10.31
CA SER A 681 -4.50 30.18 -10.66
C SER A 681 -5.20 30.69 -9.42
N LEU A 682 -5.41 29.85 -8.39
CA LEU A 682 -5.96 30.27 -7.09
C LEU A 682 -5.05 31.29 -6.41
N ALA A 683 -3.73 31.07 -6.41
CA ALA A 683 -2.77 31.98 -5.82
C ALA A 683 -2.79 33.34 -6.53
N LEU A 684 -2.94 33.40 -7.88
CA LEU A 684 -3.06 34.62 -8.66
C LEU A 684 -4.38 35.37 -8.40
N ASP A 685 -5.50 34.65 -8.27
CA ASP A 685 -6.82 35.24 -8.06
C ASP A 685 -7.00 35.80 -6.65
N VAL A 686 -6.56 35.03 -5.62
CA VAL A 686 -6.59 35.49 -4.21
C VAL A 686 -5.57 36.59 -3.93
N GLY A 687 -4.49 36.63 -4.71
CA GLY A 687 -3.46 37.66 -4.62
C GLY A 687 -2.63 37.55 -3.33
N ALA A 688 -2.09 38.65 -2.84
CA ALA A 688 -1.22 38.70 -1.65
C ALA A 688 -1.92 38.21 -0.36
N ARG A 689 -3.28 38.17 -0.34
CA ARG A 689 -4.06 37.68 0.81
C ARG A 689 -3.81 36.20 1.08
N VAL A 690 -3.29 35.45 0.11
CA VAL A 690 -2.92 34.03 0.28
C VAL A 690 -1.92 33.83 1.44
N TRP A 691 -1.14 34.87 1.76
CA TRP A 691 -0.14 34.83 2.83
C TRP A 691 -0.63 35.30 4.20
N TRP A 692 -1.91 35.68 4.33
CA TRP A 692 -2.46 36.12 5.61
C TRP A 692 -2.28 35.06 6.70
N PRO A 693 -1.86 35.39 7.96
CA PRO A 693 -1.63 36.73 8.55
C PRO A 693 -0.22 37.28 8.31
N SER A 694 0.73 36.53 7.69
CA SER A 694 2.05 37.08 7.41
C SER A 694 2.00 38.15 6.29
N ARG A 695 2.63 39.28 6.53
CA ARG A 695 2.78 40.32 5.50
C ARG A 695 4.09 40.03 4.74
N LEU A 696 3.98 39.64 3.48
CA LEU A 696 5.09 39.77 2.54
C LEU A 696 5.08 41.22 2.07
N GLY A 697 6.00 42.01 2.64
CA GLY A 697 6.14 43.42 2.35
C GLY A 697 6.53 43.69 0.91
#